data_6524602fb0cc6155ffe3bfe05d2202d9
#
_entry.id   6524602fb0cc6155ffe3bfe05d2202d9
#
_cell.length_a   1.000
_cell.length_b   1.000
_cell.length_c   1.000
_cell.angle_alpha   90.00
_cell.angle_beta   90.00
_cell.angle_gamma   90.00
#
_symmetry.space_group_name_H-M   'P 1'
#
loop_
_entity.id
_entity.type
_entity.pdbx_description
1 polymer ?
#
loop_
_entity_poly.entity_id
_entity_poly.type
_entity_poly.pdbx_seq_one_letter_code
_entity_poly.pdbx_strand_id
1 'polypeptide(L)'
;MKKNLLKLLTLVLALVMVVTVFAGCKKADEETEAPTQGSEETPTETQEQPTDEYKPSAAQLLNGKEWGKDYTELYDEIGDKVTIDDVQEDPTTGLAYVEYEGKTYELGMDFLSMAMVYKTAVPENSQYETEDDVYAAWWKYYMTRWNYLLPEIPLYSNEYYDVYNAKIKGVDEHPTNPYWGPAKALIDWTSEKADNDIIIGNTTDLSGKFRYSPFGGSNPGAADLDVDNLINGLETVATTKEGGFEVNKTVVKQLDKVENEDGTLTYTITLNDGLVFSDGTPVTAKNYLYFPMVFSTLVASEAEGKDRQAGLTMVGFEEFNAYDGTNEGDGVSKTFAGLRLLADNQFSVTVKAEYANYYYAISYAGFTPFVKELWCGDYDIADDGEGCYFTDGFYNKTGDSFDMAAHLVASSNNADTTYACSGPYVVESYDEGDKSAILTLNPNFPGNYEGVKPSIAKVIYKKSVSATQLDDLKSGGVDVLMGITGGAETDEAVAACDNSNGAFVYTHYSRAGYGKLQFRNDYGPAQFTAVRQAITYCLDRASFAKTFTSGYGGVVDGAYYAGSWMYKEAAANGMLLNAYDTSADTAIAVLEADGWIYDANGEPYVEGVRYKKIPAEYADENDKTYKSIDGAYVTTKVGDDYYMPLVLNWYGTTDNPFSDLLVTDFEQGANIAAAGIVIQKTTGDFNPMLDEFYQQAVYGFYSGTPMYSCFNYATGFTSAAYDYSYNWSIDPSFYENNSIAYLKDEADIYWLS
;
A
#
# COMPACT_ATOMS: atom_id res chain seq x y z
N MET A 1 -2.41 -22.69 17.58
CA MET A 1 -1.10 -22.08 17.41
C MET A 1 -0.76 -21.87 15.92
N LYS A 2 -1.00 -22.81 15.00
CA LYS A 2 -0.75 -22.60 13.55
C LYS A 2 -1.62 -21.51 12.88
N LYS A 3 -2.87 -21.34 13.27
CA LYS A 3 -3.78 -20.30 12.72
C LYS A 3 -3.35 -18.86 13.02
N ASN A 4 -2.60 -18.63 14.08
CA ASN A 4 -2.16 -17.29 14.48
C ASN A 4 -0.79 -16.92 13.86
N LEU A 5 -0.02 -17.91 13.42
CA LEU A 5 1.26 -17.69 12.78
C LEU A 5 1.08 -17.18 11.33
N LEU A 6 0.05 -17.69 10.65
CA LEU A 6 -0.22 -17.33 9.26
C LEU A 6 -0.80 -15.91 9.12
N LYS A 7 -1.55 -15.43 10.11
CA LYS A 7 -2.04 -14.04 10.16
C LYS A 7 -0.92 -13.01 10.34
N LEU A 8 0.25 -13.45 10.78
CA LEU A 8 1.44 -12.60 10.93
C LEU A 8 2.14 -12.31 9.60
N LEU A 9 1.90 -13.17 8.60
CA LEU A 9 2.66 -13.17 7.34
C LEU A 9 2.31 -12.02 6.39
N THR A 10 1.07 -11.65 6.32
CA THR A 10 0.56 -10.64 5.37
C THR A 10 1.01 -9.21 5.70
N LEU A 11 1.53 -8.99 6.90
CA LEU A 11 1.74 -7.65 7.45
C LEU A 11 3.06 -7.00 7.10
N VAL A 12 4.05 -7.76 6.73
CA VAL A 12 5.42 -7.23 6.55
C VAL A 12 5.58 -6.45 5.24
N LEU A 13 4.77 -6.75 4.22
CA LEU A 13 4.78 -6.00 2.96
C LEU A 13 3.99 -4.68 3.03
N ALA A 14 2.95 -4.60 3.85
CA ALA A 14 2.17 -3.37 4.04
C ALA A 14 2.89 -2.30 4.89
N LEU A 15 3.94 -2.69 5.63
CA LEU A 15 4.61 -1.80 6.61
C LEU A 15 5.62 -0.84 5.99
N VAL A 16 5.93 -0.98 4.71
CA VAL A 16 6.99 -0.18 4.05
C VAL A 16 6.52 1.23 3.64
N MET A 17 5.23 1.56 3.77
CA MET A 17 4.70 2.73 3.11
C MET A 17 3.91 3.72 3.96
N VAL A 18 4.12 3.82 5.24
CA VAL A 18 3.46 4.85 6.04
C VAL A 18 4.48 5.68 6.79
N VAL A 19 5.10 6.63 6.14
CA VAL A 19 5.58 7.87 6.76
C VAL A 19 5.60 8.99 5.73
N THR A 20 4.63 9.85 5.74
CA THR A 20 4.84 11.26 5.41
C THR A 20 4.07 12.10 6.41
N VAL A 21 4.78 12.53 7.38
CA VAL A 21 5.02 13.88 7.86
C VAL A 21 3.79 14.80 7.99
N PHE A 22 3.47 15.12 9.23
CA PHE A 22 3.01 16.46 9.55
C PHE A 22 3.77 16.97 10.79
N ALA A 23 4.70 17.87 10.57
CA ALA A 23 5.28 18.68 11.63
C ALA A 23 4.54 20.02 11.67
N GLY A 24 4.08 20.37 12.84
CA GLY A 24 3.15 21.38 13.20
C GLY A 24 3.36 22.81 12.70
N CYS A 25 2.25 23.50 12.50
CA CYS A 25 2.19 24.95 12.50
C CYS A 25 1.53 25.46 13.78
N LYS A 26 2.23 26.34 14.47
CA LYS A 26 1.70 27.15 15.57
C LYS A 26 0.79 28.25 15.03
N LYS A 27 -0.33 28.44 15.73
CA LYS A 27 -1.28 29.54 15.55
C LYS A 27 -0.64 30.92 15.59
N ALA A 28 -1.11 31.78 14.68
CA ALA A 28 -1.26 33.21 14.93
C ALA A 28 -2.64 33.64 14.44
N ASP A 29 -3.43 34.18 15.37
CA ASP A 29 -4.72 34.81 15.12
C ASP A 29 -4.50 36.16 14.41
N GLU A 30 -5.23 36.43 13.33
CA GLU A 30 -5.78 37.77 13.07
C GLU A 30 -6.77 37.72 11.89
N GLU A 31 -7.98 38.20 12.19
CA GLU A 31 -9.05 38.42 11.21
C GLU A 31 -8.69 39.53 10.22
N THR A 32 -8.91 39.32 8.90
CA THR A 32 -9.21 40.42 8.00
C THR A 32 -10.06 39.95 6.82
N GLU A 33 -11.07 40.77 6.52
CA GLU A 33 -12.10 40.59 5.52
C GLU A 33 -11.58 40.49 4.08
N ALA A 34 -12.23 39.62 3.30
CA ALA A 34 -11.98 39.43 1.87
C ALA A 34 -12.56 40.54 0.99
N PRO A 35 -11.92 40.93 -0.09
CA PRO A 35 -12.57 41.63 -1.21
C PRO A 35 -12.94 40.64 -2.33
N THR A 36 -14.19 40.65 -2.70
CA THR A 36 -14.73 40.03 -3.91
C THR A 36 -14.14 40.61 -5.18
N GLN A 37 -13.54 39.79 -6.04
CA GLN A 37 -13.42 40.08 -7.47
C GLN A 37 -13.68 38.83 -8.29
N GLY A 38 -14.51 39.01 -9.33
CA GLY A 38 -15.01 37.96 -10.18
C GLY A 38 -13.92 37.35 -11.08
N SER A 39 -13.98 36.07 -11.23
CA SER A 39 -13.21 35.31 -12.19
C SER A 39 -14.03 35.03 -13.44
N GLU A 40 -13.45 35.32 -14.60
CA GLU A 40 -13.94 34.86 -15.88
C GLU A 40 -13.81 33.34 -15.96
N GLU A 41 -14.92 32.69 -16.29
CA GLU A 41 -15.00 31.26 -16.52
C GLU A 41 -14.27 30.87 -17.79
N THR A 42 -13.26 30.03 -17.67
CA THR A 42 -12.75 29.23 -18.78
C THR A 42 -13.64 27.98 -18.88
N PRO A 43 -14.15 27.60 -20.06
CA PRO A 43 -15.00 26.44 -20.17
C PRO A 43 -14.17 25.17 -20.01
N THR A 44 -14.29 24.52 -18.87
CA THR A 44 -13.95 23.12 -18.74
C THR A 44 -15.04 22.36 -19.47
N GLU A 45 -14.69 21.57 -20.48
CA GLU A 45 -15.60 20.59 -21.04
C GLU A 45 -15.97 19.58 -19.95
N THR A 46 -17.08 19.83 -19.31
CA THR A 46 -17.73 18.85 -18.47
C THR A 46 -18.26 17.78 -19.42
N GLN A 47 -17.67 16.61 -19.40
CA GLN A 47 -18.38 15.43 -19.86
C GLN A 47 -19.65 15.35 -19.03
N GLU A 48 -20.80 15.50 -19.68
CA GLU A 48 -22.08 15.21 -19.06
C GLU A 48 -22.09 13.73 -18.69
N GLN A 49 -21.86 13.46 -17.41
CA GLN A 49 -22.22 12.15 -16.84
C GLN A 49 -23.72 11.96 -17.06
N PRO A 50 -24.14 10.73 -17.43
CA PRO A 50 -25.56 10.42 -17.48
C PRO A 50 -26.14 10.68 -16.10
N THR A 51 -27.10 11.60 -16.01
CA THR A 51 -27.81 11.97 -14.78
C THR A 51 -28.92 10.97 -14.42
N ASP A 52 -28.69 9.68 -14.61
CA ASP A 52 -29.48 8.69 -13.91
C ASP A 52 -28.83 8.50 -12.53
N GLU A 53 -29.46 9.12 -11.51
CA GLU A 53 -29.08 8.93 -10.12
C GLU A 53 -28.94 7.42 -9.86
N TYR A 54 -27.70 6.96 -9.63
CA TYR A 54 -27.48 5.61 -9.15
C TYR A 54 -28.20 5.49 -7.81
N LYS A 55 -29.32 4.78 -7.82
CA LYS A 55 -30.02 4.40 -6.60
C LYS A 55 -29.82 2.92 -6.41
N PRO A 56 -29.00 2.53 -5.40
CA PRO A 56 -28.88 1.12 -5.08
C PRO A 56 -30.27 0.54 -4.89
N SER A 57 -30.56 -0.62 -5.48
CA SER A 57 -31.83 -1.30 -5.24
C SER A 57 -31.91 -1.73 -3.78
N ALA A 58 -33.12 -1.96 -3.27
CA ALA A 58 -33.28 -2.47 -1.90
C ALA A 58 -32.52 -3.81 -1.72
N ALA A 59 -32.46 -4.64 -2.75
CA ALA A 59 -31.68 -5.88 -2.74
C ALA A 59 -30.16 -5.63 -2.63
N GLN A 60 -29.66 -4.56 -3.24
CA GLN A 60 -28.26 -4.14 -3.14
C GLN A 60 -27.94 -3.59 -1.75
N LEU A 61 -28.83 -2.77 -1.19
CA LEU A 61 -28.68 -2.23 0.16
C LEU A 61 -28.70 -3.33 1.22
N LEU A 62 -29.51 -4.36 1.00
CA LEU A 62 -29.61 -5.51 1.90
C LEU A 62 -28.48 -6.52 1.70
N ASN A 63 -27.76 -6.45 0.57
CA ASN A 63 -26.69 -7.36 0.17
C ASN A 63 -27.01 -8.86 0.33
N GLY A 64 -28.29 -9.22 0.39
CA GLY A 64 -28.72 -10.60 0.60
C GLY A 64 -28.21 -11.29 1.86
N LYS A 65 -27.43 -10.57 2.69
CA LYS A 65 -26.70 -11.12 3.82
C LYS A 65 -27.52 -10.98 5.09
N GLU A 66 -27.97 -12.09 5.59
CA GLU A 66 -28.46 -12.16 6.94
C GLU A 66 -27.25 -12.23 7.90
N TRP A 67 -27.35 -11.52 9.00
CA TRP A 67 -26.34 -11.58 10.05
C TRP A 67 -26.00 -13.03 10.44
N GLY A 68 -24.71 -13.36 10.43
CA GLY A 68 -24.24 -14.69 10.79
C GLY A 68 -24.53 -15.79 9.78
N LYS A 69 -24.96 -15.45 8.56
CA LYS A 69 -25.13 -16.46 7.52
C LYS A 69 -23.78 -17.05 7.13
N ASP A 70 -23.64 -18.33 7.34
CA ASP A 70 -22.48 -19.10 6.91
C ASP A 70 -22.66 -19.48 5.42
N TYR A 71 -21.75 -19.04 4.57
CA TYR A 71 -21.75 -19.38 3.16
C TYR A 71 -21.32 -20.82 2.87
N THR A 72 -20.96 -21.61 3.90
CA THR A 72 -20.66 -23.03 3.77
C THR A 72 -21.84 -23.80 3.13
N GLU A 73 -23.09 -23.40 3.45
CA GLU A 73 -24.27 -23.99 2.82
C GLU A 73 -24.29 -23.75 1.31
N LEU A 74 -23.89 -22.56 0.86
CA LEU A 74 -23.80 -22.22 -0.58
C LEU A 74 -22.76 -23.09 -1.27
N TYR A 75 -21.64 -23.33 -0.61
CA TYR A 75 -20.59 -24.21 -1.12
C TYR A 75 -21.08 -25.65 -1.26
N ASP A 76 -21.71 -26.18 -0.23
CA ASP A 76 -22.27 -27.55 -0.25
C ASP A 76 -23.34 -27.72 -1.31
N GLU A 77 -24.08 -26.65 -1.62
CA GLU A 77 -25.16 -26.66 -2.62
C GLU A 77 -24.64 -26.59 -4.05
N ILE A 78 -23.69 -25.76 -4.38
CA ILE A 78 -23.26 -25.50 -5.75
C ILE A 78 -21.76 -25.70 -6.04
N GLY A 79 -20.91 -25.85 -5.03
CA GLY A 79 -19.46 -25.78 -5.15
C GLY A 79 -18.83 -26.63 -6.25
N ASP A 80 -19.24 -27.89 -6.35
CA ASP A 80 -18.74 -28.84 -7.37
C ASP A 80 -19.52 -28.79 -8.69
N LYS A 81 -20.55 -27.94 -8.80
CA LYS A 81 -21.51 -27.96 -9.91
C LYS A 81 -21.36 -26.79 -10.88
N VAL A 82 -20.61 -25.79 -10.45
CA VAL A 82 -20.34 -24.57 -11.19
C VAL A 82 -18.85 -24.32 -11.28
N THR A 83 -18.46 -23.62 -12.34
CA THR A 83 -17.07 -23.22 -12.57
C THR A 83 -16.98 -21.71 -12.69
N ILE A 84 -15.79 -21.17 -12.80
CA ILE A 84 -15.59 -19.73 -13.04
C ILE A 84 -16.29 -19.26 -14.32
N ASP A 85 -16.42 -20.14 -15.32
CA ASP A 85 -17.04 -19.81 -16.60
C ASP A 85 -18.56 -19.64 -16.48
N ASP A 86 -19.17 -20.08 -15.37
CA ASP A 86 -20.58 -19.90 -15.04
C ASP A 86 -20.86 -18.59 -14.29
N VAL A 87 -19.79 -17.87 -13.86
CA VAL A 87 -19.90 -16.63 -13.12
C VAL A 87 -20.33 -15.49 -14.04
N GLN A 88 -21.35 -14.76 -13.62
CA GLN A 88 -21.87 -13.58 -14.28
C GLN A 88 -21.68 -12.36 -13.37
N GLU A 89 -21.58 -11.19 -13.98
CA GLU A 89 -21.52 -9.92 -13.27
C GLU A 89 -22.82 -9.14 -13.48
N ASP A 90 -23.41 -8.63 -12.41
CA ASP A 90 -24.46 -7.64 -12.54
C ASP A 90 -23.81 -6.30 -12.93
N PRO A 91 -24.08 -5.79 -14.15
CA PRO A 91 -23.42 -4.59 -14.65
C PRO A 91 -23.75 -3.31 -13.86
N THR A 92 -24.79 -3.36 -13.04
CA THR A 92 -25.23 -2.21 -12.23
C THR A 92 -24.52 -2.18 -10.87
N THR A 93 -24.27 -3.37 -10.30
CA THR A 93 -23.78 -3.52 -8.91
C THR A 93 -22.35 -4.00 -8.84
N GLY A 94 -21.83 -4.56 -9.93
CA GLY A 94 -20.57 -5.27 -9.91
C GLY A 94 -20.61 -6.54 -9.03
N LEU A 95 -21.79 -7.04 -8.67
CA LEU A 95 -21.94 -8.28 -7.92
C LEU A 95 -21.74 -9.47 -8.86
N ALA A 96 -20.81 -10.36 -8.50
CA ALA A 96 -20.72 -11.65 -9.12
C ALA A 96 -21.87 -12.55 -8.64
N TYR A 97 -22.44 -13.31 -9.56
CA TYR A 97 -23.46 -14.29 -9.25
C TYR A 97 -23.37 -15.49 -10.20
N VAL A 98 -23.97 -16.59 -9.76
CA VAL A 98 -24.11 -17.79 -10.59
C VAL A 98 -25.60 -18.16 -10.64
N GLU A 99 -26.10 -18.50 -11.82
CA GLU A 99 -27.43 -19.10 -11.97
C GLU A 99 -27.30 -20.62 -12.08
N TYR A 100 -27.88 -21.34 -11.13
CA TYR A 100 -27.87 -22.77 -11.12
C TYR A 100 -29.28 -23.32 -10.82
N GLU A 101 -29.80 -24.20 -11.69
CA GLU A 101 -31.14 -24.77 -11.58
C GLU A 101 -32.28 -23.75 -11.35
N GLY A 102 -32.15 -22.55 -11.95
CA GLY A 102 -33.14 -21.48 -11.86
C GLY A 102 -33.12 -20.70 -10.55
N LYS A 103 -32.08 -20.85 -9.76
CA LYS A 103 -31.81 -20.08 -8.54
C LYS A 103 -30.54 -19.24 -8.77
N THR A 104 -30.57 -17.99 -8.36
CA THR A 104 -29.42 -17.08 -8.40
C THR A 104 -28.68 -17.15 -7.07
N TYR A 105 -27.37 -17.37 -7.13
CA TYR A 105 -26.49 -17.37 -6.00
C TYR A 105 -25.52 -16.20 -6.13
N GLU A 106 -25.56 -15.26 -5.19
CA GLU A 106 -24.59 -14.17 -5.12
C GLU A 106 -23.25 -14.71 -4.61
N LEU A 107 -22.17 -14.34 -5.31
CA LEU A 107 -20.80 -14.64 -4.97
C LEU A 107 -20.14 -13.38 -4.41
N GLY A 108 -19.24 -13.55 -3.46
CA GLY A 108 -18.46 -12.44 -2.93
C GLY A 108 -17.35 -11.98 -3.88
N MET A 109 -16.74 -10.86 -3.55
CA MET A 109 -15.61 -10.33 -4.31
C MET A 109 -14.39 -11.27 -4.24
N ASP A 110 -14.11 -11.84 -3.07
CA ASP A 110 -13.00 -12.76 -2.84
C ASP A 110 -12.97 -13.91 -3.83
N PHE A 111 -14.12 -14.54 -4.07
CA PHE A 111 -14.20 -15.60 -5.07
C PHE A 111 -13.78 -15.09 -6.45
N LEU A 112 -14.30 -13.95 -6.87
CA LEU A 112 -13.99 -13.41 -8.18
C LEU A 112 -12.55 -12.97 -8.30
N SER A 113 -12.02 -12.31 -7.28
CA SER A 113 -10.63 -11.90 -7.20
C SER A 113 -9.69 -13.08 -7.34
N MET A 114 -9.94 -14.14 -6.58
CA MET A 114 -9.18 -15.38 -6.64
C MET A 114 -9.24 -16.00 -8.05
N ALA A 115 -10.42 -16.09 -8.62
CA ALA A 115 -10.61 -16.69 -9.92
C ALA A 115 -9.92 -15.91 -11.05
N MET A 116 -9.92 -14.58 -10.99
CA MET A 116 -9.28 -13.74 -11.99
C MET A 116 -7.76 -13.73 -11.87
N VAL A 117 -7.22 -13.80 -10.66
CA VAL A 117 -5.76 -13.96 -10.44
C VAL A 117 -5.25 -15.25 -11.07
N TYR A 118 -6.01 -16.34 -10.97
CA TYR A 118 -5.66 -17.61 -11.61
C TYR A 118 -5.87 -17.62 -13.13
N LYS A 119 -6.61 -16.67 -13.69
CA LYS A 119 -6.94 -16.61 -15.11
C LYS A 119 -6.52 -15.30 -15.78
N THR A 120 -5.31 -14.82 -15.49
CA THR A 120 -4.74 -13.69 -16.25
C THR A 120 -4.44 -14.04 -17.72
N ALA A 121 -4.32 -15.32 -18.03
CA ALA A 121 -4.25 -15.75 -19.41
C ALA A 121 -5.59 -15.51 -20.14
N VAL A 122 -5.51 -15.01 -21.36
CA VAL A 122 -6.71 -14.77 -22.20
C VAL A 122 -7.50 -16.08 -22.37
N PRO A 123 -8.74 -16.16 -21.89
CA PRO A 123 -9.53 -17.38 -22.01
C PRO A 123 -9.79 -17.72 -23.48
N GLU A 124 -9.73 -19.00 -23.84
CA GLU A 124 -10.01 -19.47 -25.20
C GLU A 124 -11.46 -19.11 -25.58
N ASN A 125 -11.62 -18.43 -26.71
CA ASN A 125 -12.92 -17.94 -27.22
C ASN A 125 -13.56 -16.81 -26.39
N SER A 126 -12.79 -16.11 -25.54
CA SER A 126 -13.27 -14.94 -24.83
C SER A 126 -13.37 -13.71 -25.74
N GLN A 127 -14.02 -12.66 -25.23
CA GLN A 127 -14.05 -11.34 -25.89
C GLN A 127 -12.76 -10.56 -25.71
N TYR A 128 -11.85 -11.01 -24.86
CA TYR A 128 -10.59 -10.34 -24.56
C TYR A 128 -9.49 -10.74 -25.55
N GLU A 129 -8.66 -9.79 -25.93
CA GLU A 129 -7.56 -10.01 -26.88
C GLU A 129 -6.21 -10.15 -26.19
N THR A 130 -6.05 -9.51 -25.01
CA THR A 130 -4.80 -9.47 -24.26
C THR A 130 -4.99 -9.77 -22.78
N GLU A 131 -3.91 -10.09 -22.07
CA GLU A 131 -3.91 -10.23 -20.60
C GLU A 131 -4.28 -8.92 -19.91
N ASP A 132 -3.90 -7.77 -20.48
CA ASP A 132 -4.26 -6.45 -19.99
C ASP A 132 -5.77 -6.24 -20.02
N ASP A 133 -6.45 -6.68 -21.09
CA ASP A 133 -7.91 -6.58 -21.19
C ASP A 133 -8.60 -7.40 -20.10
N VAL A 134 -8.11 -8.61 -19.84
CA VAL A 134 -8.64 -9.50 -18.79
C VAL A 134 -8.45 -8.85 -17.43
N TYR A 135 -7.24 -8.33 -17.16
CA TYR A 135 -6.92 -7.72 -15.89
C TYR A 135 -7.72 -6.43 -15.65
N ALA A 136 -7.86 -5.58 -16.66
CA ALA A 136 -8.68 -4.37 -16.59
C ALA A 136 -10.15 -4.66 -16.31
N ALA A 137 -10.70 -5.70 -16.95
CA ALA A 137 -12.07 -6.13 -16.70
C ALA A 137 -12.27 -6.62 -15.28
N TRP A 138 -11.35 -7.43 -14.76
CA TRP A 138 -11.37 -7.86 -13.37
C TRP A 138 -11.22 -6.69 -12.42
N TRP A 139 -10.27 -5.78 -12.67
CA TRP A 139 -10.03 -4.61 -11.82
C TRP A 139 -11.25 -3.69 -11.76
N LYS A 140 -11.94 -3.49 -12.89
CA LYS A 140 -13.23 -2.78 -12.95
C LYS A 140 -14.24 -3.42 -12.01
N TYR A 141 -14.41 -4.74 -12.08
CA TYR A 141 -15.31 -5.48 -11.21
C TYR A 141 -14.93 -5.36 -9.75
N TYR A 142 -13.65 -5.59 -9.44
CA TYR A 142 -13.08 -5.45 -8.11
C TYR A 142 -13.38 -4.07 -7.51
N MET A 143 -13.09 -3.01 -8.24
CA MET A 143 -13.29 -1.65 -7.76
C MET A 143 -14.75 -1.30 -7.58
N THR A 144 -15.64 -1.77 -8.44
CA THR A 144 -17.09 -1.60 -8.31
C THR A 144 -17.60 -2.28 -7.04
N ARG A 145 -17.13 -3.49 -6.77
CA ARG A 145 -17.51 -4.24 -5.57
C ARG A 145 -16.93 -3.59 -4.31
N TRP A 146 -15.67 -3.16 -4.35
CA TRP A 146 -15.04 -2.43 -3.27
C TRP A 146 -15.81 -1.14 -2.92
N ASN A 147 -16.19 -0.36 -3.93
CA ASN A 147 -16.98 0.85 -3.75
C ASN A 147 -18.34 0.57 -3.09
N TYR A 148 -18.97 -0.56 -3.41
CA TYR A 148 -20.20 -1.00 -2.76
C TYR A 148 -19.97 -1.40 -1.30
N LEU A 149 -18.95 -2.22 -1.03
CA LEU A 149 -18.65 -2.76 0.30
C LEU A 149 -18.09 -1.71 1.26
N LEU A 150 -17.38 -0.72 0.74
CA LEU A 150 -16.72 0.32 1.53
C LEU A 150 -15.96 -0.26 2.74
N PRO A 151 -14.97 -1.13 2.57
CA PRO A 151 -14.19 -1.63 3.69
C PRO A 151 -13.51 -0.50 4.47
N GLU A 152 -13.31 0.63 3.81
CA GLU A 152 -12.88 1.92 4.34
C GLU A 152 -13.54 3.05 3.54
N ILE A 153 -13.58 4.27 4.05
CA ILE A 153 -14.14 5.42 3.35
C ILE A 153 -13.01 6.33 2.87
N PRO A 154 -12.74 6.41 1.56
CA PRO A 154 -11.83 7.41 1.02
C PRO A 154 -12.42 8.80 1.19
N LEU A 155 -11.63 9.76 1.67
CA LEU A 155 -12.08 11.11 1.96
C LEU A 155 -11.47 12.14 1.03
N TYR A 156 -10.20 12.00 0.70
CA TYR A 156 -9.50 12.91 -0.22
C TYR A 156 -8.28 12.26 -0.84
N SER A 157 -7.95 12.68 -2.05
CA SER A 157 -6.62 12.53 -2.63
C SER A 157 -6.10 13.92 -2.98
N ASN A 158 -4.84 14.21 -2.62
CA ASN A 158 -4.21 15.51 -2.87
C ASN A 158 -3.21 15.42 -4.03
N GLU A 159 -2.79 16.57 -4.52
CA GLU A 159 -1.70 16.70 -5.48
C GLU A 159 -0.40 17.08 -4.77
N TYR A 160 0.71 16.62 -5.31
CA TYR A 160 2.06 17.04 -4.96
C TYR A 160 2.56 18.06 -5.96
N TYR A 161 3.15 19.13 -5.44
CA TYR A 161 3.80 20.17 -6.22
C TYR A 161 5.30 20.14 -5.96
N ASP A 162 6.06 20.05 -7.04
CA ASP A 162 7.52 20.14 -7.00
C ASP A 162 7.94 21.43 -7.67
N VAL A 163 8.81 22.21 -7.01
CA VAL A 163 9.25 23.51 -7.48
C VAL A 163 10.74 23.49 -7.77
N TYR A 164 11.13 24.00 -8.94
CA TYR A 164 12.48 23.87 -9.47
C TYR A 164 13.09 25.20 -9.82
N ASN A 165 14.39 25.35 -9.57
CA ASN A 165 15.21 26.35 -10.22
C ASN A 165 15.26 26.06 -11.74
N ALA A 166 14.92 27.02 -12.58
CA ALA A 166 14.86 26.86 -14.02
C ALA A 166 16.22 26.52 -14.68
N LYS A 167 17.32 26.50 -13.94
CA LYS A 167 18.62 25.96 -14.39
C LYS A 167 18.69 24.43 -14.37
N ILE A 168 17.77 23.78 -13.68
CA ILE A 168 17.59 22.33 -13.78
C ILE A 168 16.71 22.10 -15.00
N LYS A 169 17.18 21.31 -15.94
CA LYS A 169 16.52 21.05 -17.24
C LYS A 169 16.09 19.58 -17.32
N GLY A 170 15.12 19.31 -18.18
CA GLY A 170 14.54 17.98 -18.39
C GLY A 170 13.41 17.67 -17.43
N VAL A 171 13.09 18.56 -16.51
CA VAL A 171 12.02 18.34 -15.52
C VAL A 171 10.64 18.29 -16.17
N ASP A 172 10.39 19.13 -17.17
CA ASP A 172 9.09 19.18 -17.88
C ASP A 172 8.86 17.91 -18.73
N GLU A 173 9.92 17.33 -19.28
CA GLU A 173 9.88 16.13 -20.10
C GLU A 173 9.88 14.85 -19.23
N HIS A 174 10.52 14.92 -18.07
CA HIS A 174 10.73 13.81 -17.14
C HIS A 174 10.39 14.25 -15.71
N PRO A 175 9.14 14.63 -15.43
CA PRO A 175 8.73 15.04 -14.09
C PRO A 175 8.77 13.87 -13.12
N THR A 176 8.89 14.18 -11.84
CA THR A 176 8.55 13.22 -10.79
C THR A 176 7.11 12.80 -10.91
N ASN A 177 6.82 11.59 -10.51
CA ASN A 177 5.48 11.02 -10.52
C ASN A 177 5.34 10.01 -9.37
N PRO A 178 4.16 9.44 -9.12
CA PRO A 178 3.95 8.53 -8.00
C PRO A 178 4.82 7.26 -8.00
N TYR A 179 5.29 6.84 -9.16
CA TYR A 179 6.11 5.63 -9.34
C TYR A 179 7.60 5.94 -9.36
N TRP A 180 7.93 7.15 -9.83
CA TRP A 180 9.28 7.67 -9.94
C TRP A 180 9.43 8.92 -9.10
N GLY A 181 10.02 8.76 -7.94
CA GLY A 181 10.45 9.89 -7.12
C GLY A 181 11.66 10.61 -7.73
N PRO A 182 12.20 11.60 -7.02
CA PRO A 182 13.31 12.43 -7.53
C PRO A 182 14.54 11.59 -7.89
N ALA A 183 14.82 10.54 -7.14
CA ALA A 183 16.00 9.69 -7.36
C ALA A 183 16.03 9.02 -8.74
N LYS A 184 14.88 8.60 -9.25
CA LYS A 184 14.79 8.01 -10.60
C LYS A 184 14.66 9.06 -11.68
N ALA A 185 13.84 10.11 -11.45
CA ALA A 185 13.59 11.17 -12.43
C ALA A 185 14.85 11.99 -12.73
N LEU A 186 15.69 12.28 -11.73
CA LEU A 186 16.90 13.11 -11.93
C LEU A 186 17.96 12.47 -12.84
N ILE A 187 17.86 11.19 -13.16
CA ILE A 187 18.75 10.53 -14.12
C ILE A 187 18.61 11.18 -15.51
N ASP A 188 17.42 11.63 -15.86
CA ASP A 188 17.11 12.30 -17.11
C ASP A 188 17.35 13.83 -17.07
N TRP A 189 17.61 14.40 -15.89
CA TRP A 189 17.78 15.83 -15.71
C TRP A 189 19.23 16.28 -15.99
N THR A 190 19.38 17.57 -16.28
CA THR A 190 20.68 18.23 -16.43
C THR A 190 20.73 19.51 -15.63
N SER A 191 21.93 19.95 -15.24
CA SER A 191 22.12 21.21 -14.51
C SER A 191 22.92 22.20 -15.35
N GLU A 192 22.38 23.42 -15.53
CA GLU A 192 23.07 24.56 -16.12
C GLU A 192 23.87 25.40 -15.08
N LYS A 193 23.99 24.91 -13.85
CA LYS A 193 24.79 25.54 -12.81
C LYS A 193 26.28 25.31 -13.08
N ALA A 194 27.11 26.25 -12.64
CA ALA A 194 28.56 26.22 -12.91
C ALA A 194 29.23 24.94 -12.29
N ASP A 195 28.72 24.47 -11.18
CA ASP A 195 29.28 23.32 -10.46
C ASP A 195 28.64 21.99 -10.92
N ASN A 196 27.69 22.04 -11.86
CA ASN A 196 26.94 20.88 -12.36
C ASN A 196 26.38 20.05 -11.20
N ASP A 197 25.78 20.71 -10.23
CA ASP A 197 25.16 20.10 -9.05
C ASP A 197 23.65 20.35 -9.01
N ILE A 198 22.97 19.64 -8.11
CA ILE A 198 21.58 19.86 -7.72
C ILE A 198 21.46 19.78 -6.21
N ILE A 199 20.76 20.71 -5.60
CA ILE A 199 20.48 20.74 -4.16
C ILE A 199 18.98 20.48 -3.97
N ILE A 200 18.65 19.32 -3.39
CA ILE A 200 17.28 18.91 -3.14
C ILE A 200 16.96 19.21 -1.66
N GLY A 201 15.98 20.08 -1.44
CA GLY A 201 15.43 20.39 -0.13
C GLY A 201 14.30 19.42 0.21
N ASN A 202 14.37 18.81 1.39
CA ASN A 202 13.35 17.90 1.87
C ASN A 202 12.96 18.27 3.31
N THR A 203 11.66 18.26 3.61
CA THR A 203 11.16 18.54 4.96
C THR A 203 11.32 17.35 5.91
N THR A 204 11.57 16.16 5.39
CA THR A 204 11.90 14.96 6.18
C THR A 204 13.38 14.95 6.53
N ASP A 205 13.72 14.58 7.75
CA ASP A 205 15.09 14.43 8.19
C ASP A 205 15.76 13.22 7.54
N LEU A 206 16.97 13.41 7.03
CA LEU A 206 17.85 12.28 6.73
C LEU A 206 18.33 11.65 8.04
N SER A 207 18.16 10.35 8.16
CA SER A 207 18.62 9.58 9.33
C SER A 207 20.03 9.03 9.15
N GLY A 208 20.55 9.03 7.92
CA GLY A 208 21.80 8.36 7.56
C GLY A 208 21.66 6.86 7.31
N LYS A 209 20.46 6.34 7.38
CA LYS A 209 20.16 4.91 7.08
C LYS A 209 19.84 4.74 5.61
N PHE A 210 20.87 4.82 4.79
CA PHE A 210 20.74 4.83 3.33
C PHE A 210 20.72 3.45 2.68
N ARG A 211 20.83 2.38 3.46
CA ARG A 211 20.59 1.03 2.96
C ARG A 211 19.22 0.62 3.42
N TYR A 212 18.33 0.37 2.47
CA TYR A 212 17.03 -0.19 2.80
C TYR A 212 17.25 -1.44 3.62
N SER A 213 16.96 -1.28 4.86
CA SER A 213 17.11 -2.36 5.80
C SER A 213 15.87 -2.40 6.64
N PRO A 214 15.27 -3.56 6.68
CA PRO A 214 14.24 -3.80 7.64
C PRO A 214 14.72 -3.79 9.10
N PHE A 215 16.01 -3.60 9.38
CA PHE A 215 16.57 -3.66 10.73
C PHE A 215 16.66 -2.28 11.39
N GLY A 216 16.45 -2.23 12.69
CA GLY A 216 16.82 -1.09 13.53
C GLY A 216 15.71 -0.18 14.00
N GLY A 217 14.50 -0.69 14.18
CA GLY A 217 13.47 -0.05 15.02
C GLY A 217 12.89 1.28 14.52
N SER A 218 13.40 1.85 13.46
CA SER A 218 12.79 2.99 12.77
C SER A 218 12.91 2.77 11.26
N ASN A 219 11.80 2.83 10.56
CA ASN A 219 11.80 2.80 9.12
C ASN A 219 12.60 4.00 8.57
N PRO A 220 13.35 3.84 7.45
CA PRO A 220 13.97 4.97 6.78
C PRO A 220 12.89 5.96 6.35
N GLY A 221 13.18 7.25 6.46
CA GLY A 221 12.31 8.30 5.94
C GLY A 221 12.30 8.34 4.41
N ALA A 222 11.35 9.05 3.81
CA ALA A 222 11.29 9.19 2.36
C ALA A 222 12.59 9.72 1.75
N ALA A 223 13.24 10.68 2.41
CA ALA A 223 14.54 11.20 1.97
C ALA A 223 15.69 10.18 2.04
N ASP A 224 15.67 9.26 3.02
CA ASP A 224 16.64 8.16 3.08
C ASP A 224 16.43 7.17 1.94
N LEU A 225 15.17 6.88 1.59
CA LEU A 225 14.82 6.02 0.46
C LEU A 225 15.23 6.63 -0.88
N ASP A 226 15.17 7.95 -1.04
CA ASP A 226 15.68 8.63 -2.24
C ASP A 226 17.20 8.41 -2.38
N VAL A 227 17.94 8.53 -1.27
CA VAL A 227 19.38 8.25 -1.27
C VAL A 227 19.64 6.76 -1.55
N ASP A 228 18.88 5.85 -0.94
CA ASP A 228 18.96 4.41 -1.20
C ASP A 228 18.78 4.09 -2.70
N ASN A 229 17.76 4.67 -3.35
CA ASN A 229 17.50 4.49 -4.78
C ASN A 229 18.62 5.07 -5.68
N LEU A 230 19.37 6.07 -5.20
CA LEU A 230 20.50 6.63 -5.95
C LEU A 230 21.78 5.79 -5.84
N ILE A 231 21.96 5.06 -4.74
CA ILE A 231 23.19 4.26 -4.50
C ILE A 231 23.00 2.79 -4.85
N ASN A 232 21.77 2.31 -4.97
CA ASN A 232 21.43 0.98 -5.43
C ASN A 232 20.84 1.04 -6.84
N GLY A 233 21.19 0.08 -7.66
CA GLY A 233 20.76 -0.02 -9.06
C GLY A 233 21.19 -1.34 -9.63
N LEU A 234 21.26 -1.46 -10.95
CA LEU A 234 21.52 -2.71 -11.64
C LEU A 234 20.49 -3.79 -11.33
N GLU A 235 19.26 -3.37 -10.99
CA GLU A 235 18.15 -4.30 -10.83
C GLU A 235 17.87 -5.09 -12.11
N THR A 236 17.51 -6.35 -11.97
CA THR A 236 17.21 -7.24 -13.12
C THR A 236 15.88 -6.92 -13.78
N VAL A 237 14.92 -6.43 -13.01
CA VAL A 237 13.62 -5.92 -13.48
C VAL A 237 13.43 -4.54 -12.87
N ALA A 238 13.14 -3.57 -13.70
CA ALA A 238 12.95 -2.17 -13.30
C ALA A 238 11.46 -1.79 -13.28
N THR A 239 11.08 -0.92 -12.35
CA THR A 239 9.79 -0.24 -12.38
C THR A 239 9.83 0.86 -13.43
N THR A 240 8.85 0.88 -14.34
CA THR A 240 8.74 1.89 -15.40
C THR A 240 8.13 3.21 -14.88
N LYS A 241 8.19 4.25 -15.70
CA LYS A 241 7.56 5.56 -15.41
C LYS A 241 6.05 5.46 -15.24
N GLU A 242 5.44 4.48 -15.91
CA GLU A 242 4.00 4.21 -15.91
C GLU A 242 3.58 3.27 -14.77
N GLY A 243 4.53 2.81 -13.94
CA GLY A 243 4.29 1.93 -12.81
C GLY A 243 4.23 0.45 -13.16
N GLY A 244 4.53 0.07 -14.40
CA GLY A 244 4.73 -1.33 -14.80
C GLY A 244 6.13 -1.85 -14.47
N PHE A 245 6.44 -3.03 -14.99
CA PHE A 245 7.74 -3.68 -14.81
C PHE A 245 8.34 -4.09 -16.15
N GLU A 246 9.61 -3.84 -16.34
CA GLU A 246 10.35 -4.25 -17.52
C GLU A 246 11.69 -4.90 -17.16
N VAL A 247 12.09 -5.89 -17.98
CA VAL A 247 13.43 -6.47 -17.87
C VAL A 247 14.49 -5.41 -18.17
N ASN A 248 15.39 -5.19 -17.23
CA ASN A 248 16.48 -4.25 -17.40
C ASN A 248 17.54 -4.79 -18.37
N LYS A 249 17.43 -4.44 -19.65
CA LYS A 249 18.34 -4.91 -20.72
C LYS A 249 19.78 -4.40 -20.59
N THR A 250 19.99 -3.37 -19.75
CA THR A 250 21.35 -2.91 -19.40
C THR A 250 22.08 -3.93 -18.53
N VAL A 251 21.32 -4.70 -17.76
CA VAL A 251 21.81 -5.70 -16.79
C VAL A 251 21.61 -7.12 -17.27
N VAL A 252 20.43 -7.42 -17.82
CA VAL A 252 20.00 -8.77 -18.18
C VAL A 252 20.23 -9.03 -19.67
N LYS A 253 21.03 -10.01 -19.96
CA LYS A 253 21.28 -10.51 -21.31
C LYS A 253 20.15 -11.37 -21.82
N GLN A 254 19.59 -12.21 -20.92
CA GLN A 254 18.51 -13.13 -21.21
C GLN A 254 17.73 -13.42 -19.94
N LEU A 255 16.42 -13.42 -20.05
CA LEU A 255 15.48 -13.89 -19.04
C LEU A 255 14.60 -14.95 -19.67
N ASP A 256 14.67 -16.17 -19.13
CA ASP A 256 13.81 -17.28 -19.54
C ASP A 256 12.76 -17.52 -18.47
N LYS A 257 11.50 -17.66 -18.90
CA LYS A 257 10.34 -18.00 -18.06
C LYS A 257 9.88 -19.41 -18.40
N VAL A 258 9.74 -20.26 -17.39
CA VAL A 258 9.24 -21.63 -17.53
C VAL A 258 8.13 -21.87 -16.53
N GLU A 259 6.96 -22.23 -17.04
CA GLU A 259 5.87 -22.75 -16.22
C GLU A 259 6.07 -24.25 -16.06
N ASN A 260 6.24 -24.70 -14.82
CA ASN A 260 6.56 -26.08 -14.51
C ASN A 260 5.27 -26.93 -14.46
N GLU A 261 5.42 -28.26 -14.59
CA GLU A 261 4.28 -29.19 -14.56
C GLU A 261 3.52 -29.19 -13.22
N ASP A 262 4.16 -28.77 -12.15
CA ASP A 262 3.58 -28.67 -10.80
C ASP A 262 2.92 -27.30 -10.53
N GLY A 263 2.85 -26.44 -11.54
CA GLY A 263 2.26 -25.11 -11.46
C GLY A 263 3.22 -24.02 -10.97
N THR A 264 4.43 -24.35 -10.52
CA THR A 264 5.44 -23.38 -10.14
C THR A 264 5.99 -22.62 -11.36
N LEU A 265 6.57 -21.44 -11.13
CA LEU A 265 7.10 -20.59 -12.18
C LEU A 265 8.60 -20.35 -11.96
N THR A 266 9.42 -20.73 -12.92
CA THR A 266 10.88 -20.51 -12.84
C THR A 266 11.33 -19.42 -13.81
N TYR A 267 12.01 -18.41 -13.27
CA TYR A 267 12.75 -17.42 -14.04
C TYR A 267 14.24 -17.73 -13.98
N THR A 268 14.88 -17.84 -15.15
CA THR A 268 16.34 -17.97 -15.25
C THR A 268 16.90 -16.68 -15.83
N ILE A 269 17.76 -16.02 -15.05
CA ILE A 269 18.35 -14.72 -15.36
C ILE A 269 19.82 -14.91 -15.73
N THR A 270 20.19 -14.50 -16.94
CA THR A 270 21.57 -14.42 -17.40
C THR A 270 22.00 -12.97 -17.49
N LEU A 271 23.05 -12.59 -16.77
CA LEU A 271 23.57 -11.23 -16.70
C LEU A 271 24.42 -10.88 -17.91
N ASN A 272 24.47 -9.59 -18.24
CA ASN A 272 25.43 -9.04 -19.19
C ASN A 272 26.86 -9.14 -18.65
N ASP A 273 27.83 -9.25 -19.56
CA ASP A 273 29.23 -9.27 -19.21
C ASP A 273 29.72 -7.85 -18.82
N GLY A 274 30.67 -7.79 -17.88
CA GLY A 274 31.37 -6.55 -17.52
C GLY A 274 30.63 -5.61 -16.57
N LEU A 275 29.57 -6.06 -15.91
CA LEU A 275 28.93 -5.33 -14.83
C LEU A 275 29.90 -5.22 -13.64
N VAL A 276 30.01 -4.02 -13.08
CA VAL A 276 30.88 -3.75 -11.92
C VAL A 276 30.21 -2.81 -10.94
N PHE A 277 30.58 -2.90 -9.67
CA PHE A 277 30.24 -1.94 -8.63
C PHE A 277 31.03 -0.63 -8.80
N SER A 278 30.73 0.35 -7.97
CA SER A 278 31.36 1.69 -8.00
C SER A 278 32.87 1.67 -7.81
N ASP A 279 33.42 0.69 -7.10
CA ASP A 279 34.85 0.47 -6.87
C ASP A 279 35.53 -0.35 -7.97
N GLY A 280 34.78 -0.83 -8.97
CA GLY A 280 35.26 -1.69 -10.05
C GLY A 280 35.23 -3.18 -9.73
N THR A 281 34.75 -3.60 -8.56
CA THR A 281 34.56 -5.02 -8.24
C THR A 281 33.50 -5.63 -9.17
N PRO A 282 33.76 -6.80 -9.78
CA PRO A 282 32.78 -7.44 -10.65
C PRO A 282 31.47 -7.78 -9.95
N VAL A 283 30.35 -7.52 -10.65
CA VAL A 283 29.01 -7.98 -10.25
C VAL A 283 28.79 -9.38 -10.82
N THR A 284 28.43 -10.32 -9.97
CA THR A 284 28.14 -11.71 -10.32
C THR A 284 26.74 -12.11 -9.89
N ALA A 285 26.28 -13.28 -10.32
CA ALA A 285 24.98 -13.82 -9.93
C ALA A 285 24.80 -13.94 -8.39
N LYS A 286 25.88 -14.23 -7.65
CA LYS A 286 25.85 -14.27 -6.18
C LYS A 286 25.40 -12.95 -5.55
N ASN A 287 25.80 -11.83 -6.15
CA ASN A 287 25.48 -10.51 -5.61
C ASN A 287 23.96 -10.24 -5.56
N TYR A 288 23.22 -10.84 -6.47
CA TYR A 288 21.76 -10.75 -6.52
C TYR A 288 21.07 -11.66 -5.50
N LEU A 289 21.76 -12.70 -5.04
CA LEU A 289 21.20 -13.70 -4.13
C LEU A 289 21.49 -13.40 -2.65
N TYR A 290 22.46 -12.56 -2.32
CA TYR A 290 22.80 -12.29 -0.91
C TYR A 290 21.63 -11.73 -0.12
N PHE A 291 20.91 -10.74 -0.65
CA PHE A 291 19.78 -10.14 0.03
C PHE A 291 18.63 -11.14 0.27
N PRO A 292 18.04 -11.79 -0.74
CA PRO A 292 16.92 -12.70 -0.51
C PRO A 292 17.34 -13.92 0.36
N MET A 293 18.56 -14.40 0.26
CA MET A 293 19.06 -15.46 1.11
C MET A 293 19.10 -15.05 2.57
N VAL A 294 19.72 -13.91 2.89
CA VAL A 294 19.87 -13.43 4.27
C VAL A 294 18.51 -13.11 4.89
N PHE A 295 17.67 -12.35 4.18
CA PHE A 295 16.38 -11.90 4.68
C PHE A 295 15.26 -12.95 4.59
N SER A 296 15.63 -14.19 4.28
CA SER A 296 14.76 -15.37 4.43
C SER A 296 15.20 -16.28 5.58
N THR A 297 16.17 -15.87 6.40
CA THR A 297 16.69 -16.69 7.51
C THR A 297 16.04 -16.34 8.85
N LEU A 298 15.99 -17.33 9.74
CA LEU A 298 15.62 -17.12 11.14
C LEU A 298 16.58 -16.16 11.86
N VAL A 299 17.87 -16.13 11.48
CA VAL A 299 18.86 -15.19 12.05
C VAL A 299 18.45 -13.75 11.80
N ALA A 300 17.99 -13.44 10.60
CA ALA A 300 17.49 -12.11 10.28
C ALA A 300 16.22 -11.76 11.07
N SER A 301 15.31 -12.70 11.22
CA SER A 301 14.09 -12.53 12.04
C SER A 301 14.41 -12.28 13.51
N GLU A 302 15.35 -13.03 14.09
CA GLU A 302 15.79 -12.87 15.48
C GLU A 302 16.49 -11.52 15.72
N ALA A 303 17.27 -11.04 14.74
CA ALA A 303 18.02 -9.78 14.85
C ALA A 303 17.13 -8.56 15.09
N GLU A 304 15.90 -8.60 14.64
CA GLU A 304 14.92 -7.51 14.80
C GLU A 304 13.71 -7.83 15.67
N GLY A 305 13.51 -9.09 15.98
CA GLY A 305 12.28 -9.53 16.63
C GLY A 305 11.06 -9.47 15.70
N LYS A 306 11.26 -9.53 14.38
CA LYS A 306 10.22 -9.54 13.35
C LYS A 306 10.50 -10.64 12.34
N ASP A 307 9.46 -11.33 11.88
CA ASP A 307 9.60 -12.34 10.84
C ASP A 307 10.10 -11.71 9.54
N ARG A 308 11.13 -12.33 8.95
CA ARG A 308 11.73 -11.93 7.67
C ARG A 308 11.35 -12.90 6.57
N GLN A 309 10.89 -12.37 5.47
CA GLN A 309 10.16 -13.14 4.47
C GLN A 309 10.49 -12.72 3.03
N ALA A 310 11.73 -12.28 2.77
CA ALA A 310 12.13 -11.86 1.43
C ALA A 310 11.93 -12.95 0.36
N GLY A 311 11.97 -14.20 0.76
CA GLY A 311 11.74 -15.35 -0.11
C GLY A 311 10.37 -16.01 0.02
N LEU A 312 9.40 -15.39 0.68
CA LEU A 312 8.09 -15.98 0.97
C LEU A 312 7.41 -16.60 -0.26
N THR A 313 7.49 -15.94 -1.38
CA THR A 313 6.89 -16.39 -2.65
C THR A 313 7.67 -17.50 -3.35
N MET A 314 8.83 -17.87 -2.81
CA MET A 314 9.75 -18.82 -3.45
C MET A 314 9.60 -20.23 -2.88
N VAL A 315 9.80 -21.21 -3.72
CA VAL A 315 9.75 -22.64 -3.34
C VAL A 315 10.77 -22.95 -2.26
N GLY A 316 10.38 -23.66 -1.21
CA GLY A 316 11.26 -24.08 -0.10
C GLY A 316 11.57 -22.98 0.92
N PHE A 317 10.84 -21.87 0.89
CA PHE A 317 11.03 -20.78 1.87
C PHE A 317 10.79 -21.25 3.29
N GLU A 318 9.68 -21.95 3.55
CA GLU A 318 9.29 -22.38 4.89
C GLU A 318 10.34 -23.28 5.53
N GLU A 319 10.85 -24.25 4.77
CA GLU A 319 11.86 -25.18 5.22
C GLU A 319 13.21 -24.47 5.48
N PHE A 320 13.57 -23.52 4.60
CA PHE A 320 14.77 -22.73 4.75
C PHE A 320 14.69 -21.74 5.93
N ASN A 321 13.57 -21.06 6.07
CA ASN A 321 13.33 -20.12 7.18
C ASN A 321 13.31 -20.82 8.53
N ALA A 322 12.80 -22.05 8.58
CA ALA A 322 12.78 -22.86 9.81
C ALA A 322 14.16 -23.32 10.28
N TYR A 323 15.19 -23.24 9.44
CA TYR A 323 16.54 -23.71 9.79
C TYR A 323 17.27 -22.74 10.72
N ASP A 324 17.70 -23.24 11.90
CA ASP A 324 18.39 -22.45 12.94
C ASP A 324 19.92 -22.67 12.97
N GLY A 325 20.45 -23.45 12.03
CA GLY A 325 21.86 -23.83 11.95
C GLY A 325 22.19 -25.17 12.62
N THR A 326 21.27 -25.77 13.36
CA THR A 326 21.49 -27.01 14.14
C THR A 326 20.36 -28.02 14.05
N ASN A 327 19.15 -27.56 13.78
CA ASN A 327 17.98 -28.42 13.71
C ASN A 327 17.95 -29.22 12.40
N GLU A 328 17.51 -30.46 12.50
CA GLU A 328 17.30 -31.36 11.36
C GLU A 328 15.94 -32.03 11.51
N GLY A 329 15.29 -32.33 10.40
CA GLY A 329 14.00 -33.05 10.43
C GLY A 329 13.09 -32.67 9.26
N ASP A 330 11.91 -33.26 9.24
CA ASP A 330 10.90 -32.96 8.24
C ASP A 330 10.47 -31.47 8.35
N GLY A 331 10.40 -30.78 7.21
CA GLY A 331 10.03 -29.37 7.15
C GLY A 331 11.14 -28.39 7.53
N VAL A 332 12.41 -28.84 7.54
CA VAL A 332 13.58 -27.98 7.78
C VAL A 332 14.64 -28.24 6.74
N SER A 333 15.20 -27.20 6.13
CA SER A 333 16.27 -27.31 5.16
C SER A 333 17.31 -26.20 5.30
N LYS A 334 18.59 -26.56 5.29
CA LYS A 334 19.68 -25.57 5.16
C LYS A 334 19.80 -25.00 3.75
N THR A 335 19.13 -25.64 2.77
CA THR A 335 19.20 -25.32 1.34
C THR A 335 17.90 -24.66 0.92
N PHE A 336 18.00 -23.51 0.25
CA PHE A 336 16.86 -22.77 -0.27
C PHE A 336 16.57 -23.20 -1.70
N ALA A 337 15.63 -24.13 -1.89
CA ALA A 337 15.37 -24.78 -3.16
C ALA A 337 14.89 -23.80 -4.27
N GLY A 338 14.18 -22.76 -3.91
CA GLY A 338 13.67 -21.74 -4.83
C GLY A 338 14.73 -20.83 -5.45
N LEU A 339 15.94 -20.84 -4.93
CA LEU A 339 17.05 -20.01 -5.44
C LEU A 339 18.21 -20.90 -5.91
N ARG A 340 18.69 -20.67 -7.14
CA ARG A 340 19.79 -21.45 -7.73
C ARG A 340 20.88 -20.53 -8.25
N LEU A 341 22.11 -20.87 -7.97
CA LEU A 341 23.32 -20.28 -8.56
C LEU A 341 23.84 -21.21 -9.65
N LEU A 342 23.53 -20.90 -10.90
CA LEU A 342 23.81 -21.79 -12.05
C LEU A 342 25.20 -21.56 -12.64
N ALA A 343 25.68 -20.31 -12.65
CA ALA A 343 27.00 -19.90 -13.09
C ALA A 343 27.35 -18.53 -12.48
N ASP A 344 28.60 -18.06 -12.70
CA ASP A 344 29.02 -16.73 -12.20
C ASP A 344 28.13 -15.58 -12.70
N ASN A 345 27.52 -15.73 -13.88
CA ASN A 345 26.63 -14.76 -14.48
C ASN A 345 25.18 -15.25 -14.66
N GLN A 346 24.80 -16.36 -13.99
CA GLN A 346 23.46 -16.93 -14.17
C GLN A 346 22.91 -17.48 -12.85
N PHE A 347 21.67 -17.13 -12.56
CA PHE A 347 20.90 -17.65 -11.42
C PHE A 347 19.44 -17.85 -11.80
N SER A 348 18.69 -18.57 -10.97
CA SER A 348 17.25 -18.68 -11.15
C SER A 348 16.50 -18.54 -9.84
N VAL A 349 15.23 -18.13 -9.97
CA VAL A 349 14.23 -18.12 -8.91
C VAL A 349 13.05 -18.98 -9.36
N THR A 350 12.56 -19.83 -8.45
CA THR A 350 11.34 -20.60 -8.64
C THR A 350 10.28 -20.13 -7.68
N VAL A 351 9.22 -19.58 -8.24
CA VAL A 351 8.04 -19.03 -7.53
C VAL A 351 7.04 -20.15 -7.28
N LYS A 352 6.43 -20.17 -6.11
CA LYS A 352 5.39 -21.15 -5.74
C LYS A 352 4.18 -21.04 -6.66
N ALA A 353 3.44 -22.13 -6.82
CA ALA A 353 2.31 -22.22 -7.73
C ALA A 353 1.21 -21.19 -7.41
N GLU A 354 0.96 -20.94 -6.13
CA GLU A 354 -0.05 -19.97 -5.68
C GLU A 354 0.26 -18.52 -6.08
N TYR A 355 1.52 -18.19 -6.37
CA TYR A 355 1.93 -16.86 -6.83
C TYR A 355 2.24 -16.80 -8.32
N ALA A 356 2.29 -17.94 -9.01
CA ALA A 356 2.75 -18.03 -10.39
C ALA A 356 1.84 -17.32 -11.41
N ASN A 357 0.54 -17.22 -11.09
CA ASN A 357 -0.48 -16.62 -11.95
C ASN A 357 -0.71 -15.12 -11.69
N TYR A 358 0.13 -14.50 -10.88
CA TYR A 358 0.03 -13.07 -10.62
C TYR A 358 0.32 -12.27 -11.90
N TYR A 359 -0.52 -11.27 -12.21
CA TYR A 359 -0.38 -10.45 -13.42
C TYR A 359 1.01 -9.81 -13.53
N TYR A 360 1.54 -9.29 -12.43
CA TYR A 360 2.88 -8.73 -12.37
C TYR A 360 3.96 -9.75 -11.96
N ALA A 361 3.77 -11.03 -12.26
CA ALA A 361 4.71 -12.09 -11.87
C ALA A 361 6.16 -11.84 -12.34
N ILE A 362 6.37 -11.02 -13.38
CA ILE A 362 7.71 -10.60 -13.80
C ILE A 362 8.48 -9.89 -12.66
N SER A 363 7.80 -9.25 -11.71
CA SER A 363 8.42 -8.60 -10.56
C SER A 363 9.15 -9.58 -9.64
N TYR A 364 8.75 -10.86 -9.62
CA TYR A 364 9.46 -11.92 -8.88
C TYR A 364 10.86 -12.23 -9.43
N ALA A 365 11.17 -11.78 -10.64
CA ALA A 365 12.51 -11.82 -11.21
C ALA A 365 13.32 -10.54 -10.92
N GLY A 366 12.79 -9.62 -10.10
CA GLY A 366 13.42 -8.35 -9.74
C GLY A 366 14.38 -8.51 -8.56
N PHE A 367 15.67 -8.43 -8.83
CA PHE A 367 16.74 -8.54 -7.85
C PHE A 367 17.71 -7.37 -8.00
N THR A 368 18.22 -6.85 -6.88
CA THR A 368 19.26 -5.81 -6.83
C THR A 368 20.55 -6.41 -6.28
N PRO A 369 21.71 -6.15 -6.89
CA PRO A 369 22.96 -6.74 -6.44
C PRO A 369 23.56 -5.95 -5.28
N PHE A 370 24.11 -6.68 -4.31
CA PHE A 370 24.85 -6.14 -3.17
C PHE A 370 26.22 -6.81 -3.03
N VAL A 371 27.18 -6.06 -2.50
CA VAL A 371 28.46 -6.66 -2.12
C VAL A 371 28.25 -7.63 -0.94
N LYS A 372 29.02 -8.72 -0.96
CA LYS A 372 28.88 -9.79 0.04
C LYS A 372 29.01 -9.27 1.47
N GLU A 373 29.98 -8.41 1.69
CA GLU A 373 30.36 -7.88 2.99
C GLU A 373 29.22 -7.11 3.67
N LEU A 374 28.31 -6.53 2.89
CA LEU A 374 27.18 -5.79 3.43
C LEU A 374 26.19 -6.69 4.20
N TRP A 375 25.81 -7.82 3.62
CA TRP A 375 24.78 -8.69 4.19
C TRP A 375 25.30 -10.00 4.77
N CYS A 376 26.32 -10.61 4.16
CA CYS A 376 26.85 -11.89 4.58
C CYS A 376 28.13 -11.78 5.43
N GLY A 377 28.72 -10.59 5.53
CA GLY A 377 29.97 -10.38 6.26
C GLY A 377 31.10 -11.29 5.72
N ASP A 378 31.68 -12.11 6.58
CA ASP A 378 32.75 -13.03 6.22
C ASP A 378 32.27 -14.30 5.48
N TYR A 379 30.96 -14.57 5.51
CA TYR A 379 30.38 -15.79 4.93
C TYR A 379 29.99 -15.61 3.47
N ASP A 380 29.72 -16.71 2.79
CA ASP A 380 29.35 -16.72 1.38
C ASP A 380 28.21 -17.71 1.15
N ILE A 381 27.65 -17.69 -0.05
CA ILE A 381 26.66 -18.65 -0.51
C ILE A 381 27.26 -19.59 -1.54
N ALA A 382 26.71 -20.79 -1.60
CA ALA A 382 27.03 -21.80 -2.61
C ALA A 382 25.75 -22.52 -3.04
N ASP A 383 25.82 -23.30 -4.12
CA ASP A 383 24.73 -24.13 -4.63
C ASP A 383 25.16 -25.59 -4.58
N ASP A 384 24.33 -26.49 -4.06
CA ASP A 384 24.63 -27.93 -3.93
C ASP A 384 23.98 -28.79 -5.02
N GLY A 385 23.30 -28.17 -5.97
CA GLY A 385 22.52 -28.84 -7.02
C GLY A 385 21.03 -28.93 -6.73
N GLU A 386 20.63 -28.71 -5.47
CA GLU A 386 19.21 -28.67 -5.05
C GLU A 386 18.77 -27.22 -4.72
N GLY A 387 19.69 -26.35 -4.33
CA GLY A 387 19.42 -24.94 -4.01
C GLY A 387 20.63 -24.20 -3.45
N CYS A 388 20.44 -22.93 -3.12
CA CYS A 388 21.44 -22.10 -2.48
C CYS A 388 21.48 -22.34 -0.96
N TYR A 389 22.70 -22.30 -0.39
CA TYR A 389 22.91 -22.41 1.05
C TYR A 389 24.08 -21.52 1.49
N PHE A 390 24.12 -21.17 2.79
CA PHE A 390 25.24 -20.43 3.37
C PHE A 390 26.41 -21.34 3.70
N THR A 391 27.63 -20.85 3.46
CA THR A 391 28.86 -21.55 3.86
C THR A 391 28.94 -21.70 5.37
N ASP A 392 29.74 -22.67 5.83
CA ASP A 392 29.89 -23.02 7.25
C ASP A 392 30.15 -21.78 8.12
N GLY A 393 29.46 -21.70 9.23
CA GLY A 393 29.62 -20.66 10.24
C GLY A 393 28.58 -19.54 10.22
N PHE A 394 27.81 -19.36 9.15
CA PHE A 394 26.79 -18.30 9.06
C PHE A 394 25.79 -18.32 10.24
N TYR A 395 25.35 -19.50 10.66
CA TYR A 395 24.40 -19.69 11.76
C TYR A 395 25.04 -19.77 13.14
N ASN A 396 26.38 -19.64 13.26
CA ASN A 396 27.05 -19.75 14.56
C ASN A 396 26.74 -18.54 15.43
N LYS A 397 26.03 -18.79 16.54
CA LYS A 397 25.58 -17.77 17.51
C LYS A 397 26.55 -17.55 18.69
N THR A 398 27.60 -18.39 18.82
CA THR A 398 28.46 -18.39 20.03
C THR A 398 29.94 -18.58 19.70
N GLY A 399 30.78 -17.78 20.34
CA GLY A 399 32.22 -17.88 20.27
C GLY A 399 32.90 -16.58 19.88
N ASP A 400 34.20 -16.55 19.84
CA ASP A 400 35.03 -15.40 19.46
C ASP A 400 34.88 -14.95 17.99
N SER A 401 33.85 -15.40 17.33
CA SER A 401 33.53 -15.18 15.94
C SER A 401 32.31 -14.29 15.76
N PHE A 402 32.28 -13.66 14.65
CA PHE A 402 31.31 -12.78 14.05
C PHE A 402 29.85 -13.07 14.45
N ASP A 403 29.22 -12.11 15.07
CA ASP A 403 27.78 -12.12 15.39
C ASP A 403 27.02 -11.60 14.18
N MET A 404 26.36 -12.50 13.45
CA MET A 404 25.62 -12.15 12.24
C MET A 404 24.46 -11.19 12.53
N ALA A 405 23.73 -11.39 13.63
CA ALA A 405 22.61 -10.51 13.98
C ALA A 405 23.13 -9.09 14.29
N ALA A 406 24.21 -8.97 15.05
CA ALA A 406 24.83 -7.68 15.32
C ALA A 406 25.41 -7.04 14.05
N HIS A 407 25.96 -7.82 13.13
CA HIS A 407 26.43 -7.35 11.83
C HIS A 407 25.27 -6.78 11.00
N LEU A 408 24.17 -7.50 10.89
CA LEU A 408 23.01 -7.05 10.13
C LEU A 408 22.45 -5.72 10.68
N VAL A 409 22.33 -5.61 12.00
CA VAL A 409 21.91 -4.36 12.65
C VAL A 409 22.91 -3.23 12.38
N ALA A 410 24.21 -3.49 12.48
CA ALA A 410 25.25 -2.49 12.24
C ALA A 410 25.26 -2.04 10.78
N SER A 411 25.19 -2.98 9.83
CA SER A 411 25.16 -2.69 8.39
C SER A 411 23.95 -1.86 7.99
N SER A 412 22.83 -2.10 8.64
CA SER A 412 21.57 -1.41 8.40
C SER A 412 21.54 0.02 8.92
N ASN A 413 22.21 0.25 10.05
CA ASN A 413 22.24 1.55 10.71
C ASN A 413 23.39 2.45 10.23
N ASN A 414 24.13 2.03 9.21
CA ASN A 414 25.32 2.74 8.76
C ASN A 414 24.99 3.75 7.66
N ALA A 415 25.35 5.02 7.87
CA ALA A 415 25.35 6.08 6.84
C ALA A 415 26.53 5.88 5.88
N ASP A 416 26.57 4.72 5.22
CA ASP A 416 27.82 4.11 4.84
C ASP A 416 28.35 4.58 3.49
N THR A 417 29.53 5.16 3.57
CA THR A 417 30.40 5.43 2.42
C THR A 417 31.36 4.27 2.13
N THR A 418 31.38 3.20 2.91
CA THR A 418 32.44 2.17 2.86
C THR A 418 32.14 1.00 1.92
N TYR A 419 30.86 0.68 1.69
CA TYR A 419 30.50 -0.39 0.78
C TYR A 419 30.33 0.10 -0.65
N ALA A 420 30.82 -0.67 -1.61
CA ALA A 420 30.63 -0.37 -3.02
C ALA A 420 29.12 -0.35 -3.39
N CYS A 421 28.77 0.59 -4.24
CA CYS A 421 27.39 0.85 -4.68
C CYS A 421 27.16 0.30 -6.09
N SER A 422 25.92 -0.09 -6.39
CA SER A 422 25.50 -0.50 -7.73
C SER A 422 24.73 0.58 -8.49
N GLY A 423 24.32 1.64 -7.81
CA GLY A 423 23.49 2.70 -8.36
C GLY A 423 24.23 3.80 -9.14
N PRO A 424 23.49 4.78 -9.65
CA PRO A 424 24.03 5.89 -10.43
C PRO A 424 24.94 6.83 -9.64
N TYR A 425 24.86 6.83 -8.32
CA TYR A 425 25.65 7.69 -7.43
C TYR A 425 26.28 6.89 -6.28
N VAL A 426 27.21 7.52 -5.60
CA VAL A 426 27.83 7.04 -4.36
C VAL A 426 27.77 8.15 -3.31
N VAL A 427 27.61 7.79 -2.04
CA VAL A 427 27.64 8.76 -0.93
C VAL A 427 29.10 9.22 -0.73
N GLU A 428 29.34 10.51 -0.94
CA GLU A 428 30.62 11.15 -0.64
C GLU A 428 30.72 11.46 0.87
N SER A 429 29.61 11.97 1.44
CA SER A 429 29.56 12.29 2.87
C SER A 429 28.10 12.42 3.36
N TYR A 430 27.92 12.19 4.64
CA TYR A 430 26.70 12.48 5.39
C TYR A 430 27.05 13.30 6.64
N ASP A 431 26.32 14.38 6.86
CA ASP A 431 26.42 15.21 8.06
C ASP A 431 25.17 15.03 8.92
N GLU A 432 25.35 14.40 10.09
CA GLU A 432 24.25 14.16 11.03
C GLU A 432 23.74 15.47 11.68
N GLY A 433 24.61 16.47 11.84
CA GLY A 433 24.24 17.75 12.43
C GLY A 433 23.32 18.58 11.54
N ASP A 434 23.66 18.64 10.25
CA ASP A 434 22.90 19.38 9.24
C ASP A 434 21.82 18.53 8.54
N LYS A 435 21.78 17.22 8.84
CA LYS A 435 20.88 16.27 8.16
C LYS A 435 21.00 16.37 6.64
N SER A 436 22.24 16.34 6.15
CA SER A 436 22.55 16.47 4.73
C SER A 436 23.44 15.36 4.22
N ALA A 437 23.24 14.96 2.95
CA ALA A 437 24.07 14.00 2.26
C ALA A 437 24.58 14.57 0.94
N ILE A 438 25.81 14.28 0.62
CA ILE A 438 26.44 14.64 -0.66
C ILE A 438 26.73 13.34 -1.41
N LEU A 439 26.21 13.25 -2.64
CA LEU A 439 26.41 12.12 -3.52
C LEU A 439 27.14 12.59 -4.78
N THR A 440 28.02 11.74 -5.31
CA THR A 440 28.77 11.96 -6.52
C THR A 440 28.51 10.84 -7.54
N LEU A 441 28.66 11.15 -8.83
CA LEU A 441 28.44 10.19 -9.91
C LEU A 441 29.24 8.90 -9.72
N ASN A 442 28.60 7.76 -9.93
CA ASN A 442 29.27 6.49 -10.10
C ASN A 442 29.75 6.35 -11.56
N PRO A 443 31.05 6.44 -11.85
CA PRO A 443 31.56 6.38 -13.23
C PRO A 443 31.33 5.02 -13.88
N ASN A 444 31.06 3.98 -13.09
CA ASN A 444 30.90 2.60 -13.53
C ASN A 444 29.43 2.26 -13.82
N PHE A 445 28.49 3.14 -13.50
CA PHE A 445 27.06 2.88 -13.73
C PHE A 445 26.80 2.82 -15.26
N PRO A 446 26.27 1.70 -15.78
CA PRO A 446 26.09 1.52 -17.22
C PRO A 446 24.91 2.29 -17.80
N GLY A 447 23.97 2.70 -16.97
CA GLY A 447 22.68 3.35 -17.30
C GLY A 447 21.51 2.64 -16.61
N ASN A 448 20.35 3.28 -16.60
CA ASN A 448 19.09 2.69 -16.17
C ASN A 448 18.59 1.64 -17.19
N TYR A 449 17.36 1.12 -17.01
CA TYR A 449 16.78 0.12 -17.91
C TYR A 449 16.61 0.61 -19.36
N GLU A 450 16.50 1.93 -19.58
CA GLU A 450 16.49 2.59 -20.90
C GLU A 450 17.91 2.90 -21.43
N GLY A 451 18.96 2.60 -20.66
CA GLY A 451 20.36 2.90 -20.99
C GLY A 451 20.75 4.35 -20.72
N VAL A 452 19.92 5.13 -20.04
CA VAL A 452 20.21 6.53 -19.73
C VAL A 452 21.16 6.62 -18.54
N LYS A 453 22.17 7.49 -18.66
CA LYS A 453 23.15 7.77 -17.62
C LYS A 453 22.92 9.15 -17.02
N PRO A 454 23.04 9.33 -15.71
CA PRO A 454 22.92 10.64 -15.11
C PRO A 454 24.06 11.56 -15.59
N SER A 455 23.75 12.87 -15.70
CA SER A 455 24.70 13.88 -16.13
C SER A 455 25.05 14.90 -15.04
N ILE A 456 24.24 14.99 -13.98
CA ILE A 456 24.48 15.88 -12.85
C ILE A 456 25.62 15.30 -12.02
N ALA A 457 26.70 16.08 -11.85
CA ALA A 457 27.92 15.56 -11.22
C ALA A 457 27.77 15.34 -9.70
N LYS A 458 26.91 16.13 -9.06
CA LYS A 458 26.73 16.08 -7.60
C LYS A 458 25.27 16.29 -7.22
N VAL A 459 24.76 15.44 -6.37
CA VAL A 459 23.43 15.56 -5.75
C VAL A 459 23.60 15.82 -4.28
N ILE A 460 22.94 16.85 -3.76
CA ILE A 460 23.00 17.26 -2.37
C ILE A 460 21.58 17.20 -1.82
N TYR A 461 21.33 16.28 -0.92
CA TYR A 461 20.10 16.25 -0.14
C TYR A 461 20.31 17.01 1.16
N LYS A 462 19.39 17.89 1.51
CA LYS A 462 19.44 18.58 2.79
C LYS A 462 18.06 18.81 3.39
N LYS A 463 18.05 18.96 4.71
CA LYS A 463 16.86 19.36 5.46
C LYS A 463 16.42 20.76 5.04
N SER A 464 15.14 20.91 4.74
CA SER A 464 14.44 22.19 4.60
C SER A 464 13.36 22.32 5.68
N VAL A 465 13.09 23.53 6.09
CA VAL A 465 12.03 23.86 7.04
C VAL A 465 10.84 24.38 6.26
N SER A 466 9.66 23.78 6.39
CA SER A 466 8.46 24.15 5.62
C SER A 466 8.20 25.66 5.62
N ALA A 467 8.29 26.31 6.77
CA ALA A 467 8.04 27.73 6.89
C ALA A 467 9.03 28.63 6.12
N THR A 468 10.20 28.14 5.72
CA THR A 468 11.26 28.93 5.04
C THR A 468 11.75 28.32 3.74
N GLN A 469 11.21 27.16 3.33
CA GLN A 469 11.71 26.40 2.16
C GLN A 469 11.66 27.20 0.85
N LEU A 470 10.63 28.03 0.65
CA LEU A 470 10.53 28.90 -0.53
C LEU A 470 11.56 30.03 -0.51
N ASP A 471 11.96 30.53 0.66
CA ASP A 471 13.02 31.53 0.79
C ASP A 471 14.38 30.88 0.53
N ASP A 472 14.58 29.62 0.93
CA ASP A 472 15.77 28.84 0.60
C ASP A 472 15.90 28.65 -0.92
N LEU A 473 14.81 28.34 -1.62
CA LEU A 473 14.78 28.25 -3.08
C LEU A 473 15.11 29.59 -3.74
N LYS A 474 14.46 30.68 -3.30
CA LYS A 474 14.67 32.03 -3.85
C LYS A 474 16.09 32.55 -3.63
N SER A 475 16.73 32.17 -2.51
CA SER A 475 18.11 32.55 -2.20
C SER A 475 19.15 31.64 -2.86
N GLY A 476 18.75 30.55 -3.48
CA GLY A 476 19.63 29.53 -4.07
C GLY A 476 20.23 28.58 -3.04
N GLY A 477 19.63 28.50 -1.86
CA GLY A 477 19.99 27.53 -0.84
C GLY A 477 19.54 26.10 -1.16
N VAL A 478 18.50 25.96 -2.00
CA VAL A 478 18.07 24.72 -2.66
C VAL A 478 17.75 25.01 -4.12
N ASP A 479 17.78 23.97 -4.96
CA ASP A 479 17.39 24.04 -6.38
C ASP A 479 16.03 23.39 -6.62
N VAL A 480 15.63 22.46 -5.78
CA VAL A 480 14.39 21.71 -5.88
C VAL A 480 13.76 21.57 -4.51
N LEU A 481 12.47 21.86 -4.44
CA LEU A 481 11.60 21.52 -3.30
C LEU A 481 10.60 20.47 -3.76
N MET A 482 10.56 19.36 -3.06
CA MET A 482 9.76 18.21 -3.42
C MET A 482 8.52 18.08 -2.54
N GLY A 483 7.40 17.67 -3.18
CA GLY A 483 6.22 17.21 -2.46
C GLY A 483 5.52 18.25 -1.60
N ILE A 484 5.39 19.49 -2.07
CA ILE A 484 4.57 20.50 -1.39
C ILE A 484 3.11 20.09 -1.51
N THR A 485 2.43 19.92 -0.37
CA THR A 485 1.07 19.39 -0.30
C THR A 485 0.08 20.25 0.48
N GLY A 486 0.58 21.17 1.31
CA GLY A 486 -0.27 22.11 2.06
C GLY A 486 -0.90 23.13 1.13
N GLY A 487 -2.21 23.37 1.24
CA GLY A 487 -2.89 24.27 0.31
C GLY A 487 -2.33 25.68 0.29
N ALA A 488 -2.08 26.28 1.46
CA ALA A 488 -1.48 27.61 1.55
C ALA A 488 -0.03 27.64 1.04
N GLU A 489 0.74 26.60 1.35
CA GLU A 489 2.13 26.46 0.87
C GLU A 489 2.17 26.27 -0.64
N THR A 490 1.20 25.54 -1.21
CA THR A 490 1.07 25.36 -2.66
C THR A 490 0.71 26.68 -3.35
N ASP A 491 -0.23 27.46 -2.79
CA ASP A 491 -0.56 28.80 -3.30
C ASP A 491 0.68 29.71 -3.33
N GLU A 492 1.49 29.71 -2.26
CA GLU A 492 2.72 30.47 -2.18
C GLU A 492 3.78 30.00 -3.19
N ALA A 493 3.89 28.69 -3.38
CA ALA A 493 4.83 28.08 -4.32
C ALA A 493 4.49 28.43 -5.76
N VAL A 494 3.22 28.27 -6.16
CA VAL A 494 2.72 28.64 -7.49
C VAL A 494 2.92 30.14 -7.72
N ALA A 495 2.51 30.99 -6.78
CA ALA A 495 2.72 32.44 -6.90
C ALA A 495 4.21 32.83 -6.97
N ALA A 496 5.09 32.10 -6.28
CA ALA A 496 6.54 32.35 -6.37
C ALA A 496 7.07 32.03 -7.78
N CYS A 497 6.59 30.95 -8.40
CA CYS A 497 6.95 30.61 -9.80
C CYS A 497 6.41 31.64 -10.78
N ASP A 498 5.13 31.99 -10.71
CA ASP A 498 4.47 32.94 -11.60
C ASP A 498 5.14 34.32 -11.57
N ASN A 499 5.56 34.78 -10.38
CA ASN A 499 6.22 36.06 -10.20
C ASN A 499 7.74 36.04 -10.44
N SER A 500 8.33 34.87 -10.73
CA SER A 500 9.78 34.71 -10.87
C SER A 500 10.38 35.18 -12.21
N ASN A 501 9.56 35.59 -13.19
CA ASN A 501 9.97 35.80 -14.57
C ASN A 501 10.70 34.59 -15.20
N GLY A 502 10.26 33.38 -14.84
CA GLY A 502 10.82 32.12 -15.35
C GLY A 502 12.11 31.68 -14.66
N ALA A 503 12.43 32.22 -13.47
CA ALA A 503 13.56 31.75 -12.69
C ALA A 503 13.25 30.44 -11.94
N PHE A 504 11.97 30.21 -11.64
CA PHE A 504 11.45 29.01 -11.05
C PHE A 504 10.28 28.49 -11.84
N VAL A 505 10.15 27.16 -11.88
CA VAL A 505 9.06 26.44 -12.52
C VAL A 505 8.53 25.38 -11.56
N TYR A 506 7.33 24.88 -11.81
CA TYR A 506 6.77 23.78 -11.02
C TYR A 506 6.17 22.71 -11.92
N THR A 507 6.18 21.50 -11.42
CA THR A 507 5.36 20.38 -11.91
C THR A 507 4.45 19.90 -10.79
N HIS A 508 3.38 19.21 -11.13
CA HIS A 508 2.52 18.62 -10.14
C HIS A 508 1.99 17.27 -10.64
N TYR A 509 1.63 16.43 -9.69
CA TYR A 509 1.05 15.10 -9.96
C TYR A 509 0.14 14.69 -8.83
N SER A 510 -0.91 13.93 -9.16
CA SER A 510 -1.82 13.40 -8.17
C SER A 510 -1.12 12.35 -7.31
N ARG A 511 -1.36 12.38 -6.02
CA ARG A 511 -0.88 11.37 -5.10
C ARG A 511 -1.42 9.99 -5.49
N ALA A 512 -0.56 8.99 -5.53
CA ALA A 512 -0.99 7.60 -5.53
C ALA A 512 -1.36 7.19 -4.10
N GLY A 513 -2.55 7.57 -3.68
CA GLY A 513 -3.04 7.32 -2.33
C GLY A 513 -4.16 8.28 -1.95
N TYR A 514 -4.73 8.09 -0.76
CA TYR A 514 -5.83 8.91 -0.25
C TYR A 514 -5.85 8.91 1.29
N GLY A 515 -6.47 9.95 1.84
CA GLY A 515 -6.84 9.98 3.24
C GLY A 515 -8.17 9.29 3.46
N LYS A 516 -8.31 8.53 4.53
CA LYS A 516 -9.42 7.61 4.75
C LYS A 516 -9.89 7.52 6.20
N LEU A 517 -11.12 7.07 6.37
CA LEU A 517 -11.61 6.43 7.58
C LEU A 517 -11.48 4.92 7.38
N GLN A 518 -10.62 4.30 8.16
CA GLN A 518 -10.38 2.88 8.19
C GLN A 518 -11.28 2.22 9.22
N PHE A 519 -12.05 1.21 8.83
CA PHE A 519 -12.94 0.49 9.74
C PHE A 519 -12.36 -0.84 10.19
N ARG A 520 -12.79 -1.27 11.36
CA ARG A 520 -12.72 -2.67 11.77
C ARG A 520 -13.98 -3.37 11.28
N ASN A 521 -13.84 -4.10 10.18
CA ASN A 521 -14.98 -4.77 9.55
C ASN A 521 -15.40 -6.07 10.26
N ASP A 522 -14.68 -6.45 11.32
CA ASP A 522 -14.95 -7.61 12.17
C ASP A 522 -15.49 -7.22 13.56
N TYR A 523 -15.80 -5.94 13.81
CA TYR A 523 -16.16 -5.49 15.15
C TYR A 523 -17.31 -4.49 15.18
N GLY A 524 -18.26 -4.75 16.06
CA GLY A 524 -19.37 -3.84 16.37
C GLY A 524 -20.18 -3.43 15.15
N PRO A 525 -20.79 -2.23 15.15
CA PRO A 525 -21.60 -1.76 14.03
C PRO A 525 -20.83 -1.60 12.72
N ALA A 526 -19.52 -1.35 12.78
CA ALA A 526 -18.70 -1.13 11.59
C ALA A 526 -18.59 -2.38 10.68
N GLN A 527 -18.88 -3.57 11.19
CA GLN A 527 -18.90 -4.79 10.39
C GLN A 527 -20.06 -4.83 9.36
N PHE A 528 -21.09 -4.00 9.52
CA PHE A 528 -22.21 -3.96 8.59
C PHE A 528 -21.93 -2.97 7.46
N THR A 529 -21.98 -3.44 6.22
CA THR A 529 -21.82 -2.61 5.02
C THR A 529 -22.78 -1.42 5.02
N ALA A 530 -24.04 -1.66 5.40
CA ALA A 530 -25.05 -0.59 5.50
C ALA A 530 -24.64 0.55 6.44
N VAL A 531 -23.93 0.26 7.53
CA VAL A 531 -23.43 1.28 8.46
C VAL A 531 -22.33 2.11 7.81
N ARG A 532 -21.37 1.47 7.11
CA ARG A 532 -20.30 2.18 6.40
C ARG A 532 -20.85 3.04 5.27
N GLN A 533 -21.81 2.51 4.50
CA GLN A 533 -22.52 3.26 3.47
C GLN A 533 -23.30 4.45 4.06
N ALA A 534 -24.03 4.25 5.14
CA ALA A 534 -24.77 5.32 5.79
C ALA A 534 -23.83 6.43 6.30
N ILE A 535 -22.70 6.08 6.90
CA ILE A 535 -21.68 7.06 7.31
C ILE A 535 -21.20 7.84 6.10
N THR A 536 -20.92 7.17 4.98
CA THR A 536 -20.42 7.82 3.76
C THR A 536 -21.45 8.81 3.20
N TYR A 537 -22.73 8.45 3.18
CA TYR A 537 -23.81 9.37 2.81
C TYR A 537 -23.99 10.54 3.79
N CYS A 538 -23.57 10.40 5.05
CA CYS A 538 -23.63 11.50 6.02
C CYS A 538 -22.52 12.53 5.81
N LEU A 539 -21.39 12.16 5.21
CA LEU A 539 -20.21 13.00 5.06
C LEU A 539 -20.28 13.83 3.76
N ASP A 540 -20.01 15.13 3.85
CA ASP A 540 -19.74 15.96 2.67
C ASP A 540 -18.27 15.83 2.27
N ARG A 541 -17.94 14.71 1.60
CA ARG A 541 -16.56 14.39 1.19
C ARG A 541 -15.98 15.44 0.23
N ALA A 542 -16.81 16.01 -0.63
CA ALA A 542 -16.37 17.03 -1.58
C ALA A 542 -15.95 18.33 -0.85
N SER A 543 -16.75 18.80 0.10
CA SER A 543 -16.41 19.95 0.94
C SER A 543 -15.21 19.65 1.84
N PHE A 544 -15.15 18.45 2.40
CA PHE A 544 -14.03 17.97 3.21
C PHE A 544 -12.71 17.99 2.40
N ALA A 545 -12.70 17.35 1.24
CA ALA A 545 -11.52 17.30 0.38
C ALA A 545 -11.07 18.71 -0.04
N LYS A 546 -12.02 19.56 -0.47
CA LYS A 546 -11.73 20.94 -0.85
C LYS A 546 -11.15 21.76 0.31
N THR A 547 -11.69 21.61 1.52
CA THR A 547 -11.22 22.34 2.71
C THR A 547 -9.83 21.86 3.11
N PHE A 548 -9.64 20.55 3.18
CA PHE A 548 -8.36 19.97 3.60
C PHE A 548 -7.23 20.26 2.61
N THR A 549 -7.50 20.14 1.31
CA THR A 549 -6.47 20.32 0.24
C THR A 549 -6.43 21.74 -0.30
N SER A 550 -7.23 22.70 0.21
CA SER A 550 -7.41 24.05 -0.34
C SER A 550 -7.76 24.06 -1.84
N GLY A 551 -8.34 22.98 -2.35
CA GLY A 551 -8.70 22.83 -3.75
C GLY A 551 -7.63 22.17 -4.62
N TYR A 552 -6.45 21.84 -4.06
CA TYR A 552 -5.39 21.06 -4.71
C TYR A 552 -5.58 19.56 -4.48
N GLY A 553 -6.74 19.06 -4.82
CA GLY A 553 -7.11 17.67 -4.66
C GLY A 553 -8.60 17.46 -4.78
N GLY A 554 -9.05 16.23 -4.65
CA GLY A 554 -10.44 15.85 -4.81
C GLY A 554 -10.78 14.58 -4.06
N VAL A 555 -12.02 14.15 -4.22
CA VAL A 555 -12.51 12.86 -3.70
C VAL A 555 -12.11 11.75 -4.68
N VAL A 556 -11.77 10.60 -4.14
CA VAL A 556 -11.74 9.34 -4.87
C VAL A 556 -12.81 8.42 -4.31
N ASP A 557 -13.45 7.62 -5.18
CA ASP A 557 -14.59 6.79 -4.81
C ASP A 557 -14.21 5.31 -4.65
N GLY A 558 -12.93 5.05 -4.51
CA GLY A 558 -12.41 3.70 -4.35
C GLY A 558 -10.94 3.71 -3.97
N ALA A 559 -10.41 2.51 -3.78
CA ALA A 559 -9.02 2.26 -3.46
C ALA A 559 -8.16 2.30 -4.73
N TYR A 560 -8.05 3.47 -5.37
CA TYR A 560 -7.32 3.61 -6.62
C TYR A 560 -6.55 4.92 -6.72
N TYR A 561 -5.57 4.89 -7.61
CA TYR A 561 -4.90 6.07 -8.14
C TYR A 561 -5.49 6.41 -9.52
N ALA A 562 -6.07 7.60 -9.66
CA ALA A 562 -6.73 8.02 -10.91
C ALA A 562 -5.79 8.09 -12.12
N GLY A 563 -4.48 8.17 -11.90
CA GLY A 563 -3.46 8.12 -12.95
C GLY A 563 -3.08 6.71 -13.40
N SER A 564 -3.50 5.64 -12.69
CA SER A 564 -3.17 4.26 -13.05
C SER A 564 -3.83 3.85 -14.37
N TRP A 565 -3.19 2.94 -15.08
CA TRP A 565 -3.71 2.47 -16.35
C TRP A 565 -5.01 1.66 -16.17
N MET A 566 -5.12 0.88 -15.08
CA MET A 566 -6.31 0.08 -14.78
C MET A 566 -7.53 0.97 -14.56
N TYR A 567 -7.37 2.06 -13.80
CA TYR A 567 -8.46 3.01 -13.59
C TYR A 567 -8.89 3.66 -14.92
N LYS A 568 -7.94 4.13 -15.72
CA LYS A 568 -8.21 4.77 -17.01
C LYS A 568 -8.95 3.81 -17.95
N GLU A 569 -8.50 2.57 -18.02
CA GLU A 569 -9.11 1.55 -18.86
C GLU A 569 -10.51 1.17 -18.35
N ALA A 570 -10.67 0.94 -17.06
CA ALA A 570 -11.96 0.63 -16.45
C ALA A 570 -12.97 1.78 -16.64
N ALA A 571 -12.53 3.02 -16.44
CA ALA A 571 -13.37 4.21 -16.66
C ALA A 571 -13.77 4.36 -18.13
N ALA A 572 -12.84 4.14 -19.08
CA ALA A 572 -13.13 4.14 -20.51
C ALA A 572 -14.12 3.05 -20.91
N ASN A 573 -14.10 1.91 -20.23
CA ASN A 573 -15.01 0.78 -20.44
C ASN A 573 -16.27 0.84 -19.56
N GLY A 574 -16.63 2.04 -19.06
CA GLY A 574 -17.92 2.28 -18.41
C GLY A 574 -17.99 1.81 -16.96
N MET A 575 -16.88 1.82 -16.22
CA MET A 575 -16.94 1.66 -14.76
C MET A 575 -17.72 2.83 -14.16
N LEU A 576 -18.72 2.50 -13.36
CA LEU A 576 -19.53 3.46 -12.61
C LEU A 576 -19.37 3.15 -11.12
N LEU A 577 -18.87 4.12 -10.36
CA LEU A 577 -18.77 4.06 -8.92
C LEU A 577 -19.83 4.95 -8.29
N ASN A 578 -20.37 4.52 -7.16
CA ASN A 578 -21.27 5.37 -6.38
C ASN A 578 -20.45 6.48 -5.70
N ALA A 579 -20.79 7.72 -6.01
CA ALA A 579 -20.16 8.89 -5.41
C ALA A 579 -20.62 9.15 -3.97
N TYR A 580 -21.63 8.44 -3.49
CA TYR A 580 -22.19 8.62 -2.14
C TYR A 580 -22.50 10.10 -1.82
N ASP A 581 -23.26 10.74 -2.70
CA ASP A 581 -23.66 12.14 -2.53
C ASP A 581 -24.32 12.35 -1.17
N THR A 582 -23.95 13.43 -0.50
CA THR A 582 -24.37 13.72 0.88
C THR A 582 -25.88 13.76 1.03
N SER A 583 -26.44 12.83 1.81
CA SER A 583 -27.89 12.69 2.04
C SER A 583 -28.17 11.93 3.33
N ALA A 584 -28.62 12.66 4.35
CA ALA A 584 -29.08 12.04 5.59
C ALA A 584 -30.30 11.11 5.36
N ASP A 585 -31.19 11.47 4.43
CA ASP A 585 -32.38 10.66 4.13
C ASP A 585 -31.96 9.30 3.51
N THR A 586 -30.96 9.30 2.63
CA THR A 586 -30.44 8.07 2.04
C THR A 586 -29.74 7.23 3.10
N ALA A 587 -28.93 7.83 3.97
CA ALA A 587 -28.27 7.14 5.09
C ALA A 587 -29.30 6.45 5.99
N ILE A 588 -30.37 7.15 6.33
CA ILE A 588 -31.47 6.59 7.13
C ILE A 588 -32.14 5.41 6.41
N ALA A 589 -32.43 5.55 5.13
CA ALA A 589 -33.08 4.49 4.36
C ALA A 589 -32.20 3.21 4.28
N VAL A 590 -30.88 3.37 4.11
CA VAL A 590 -29.93 2.26 4.12
C VAL A 590 -29.91 1.55 5.47
N LEU A 591 -29.86 2.30 6.57
CA LEU A 591 -29.88 1.74 7.92
C LEU A 591 -31.19 1.03 8.22
N GLU A 592 -32.35 1.62 7.84
CA GLU A 592 -33.63 0.99 8.05
C GLU A 592 -33.83 -0.29 7.27
N ALA A 593 -33.34 -0.32 6.04
CA ALA A 593 -33.32 -1.53 5.20
C ALA A 593 -32.49 -2.67 5.82
N ASP A 594 -31.39 -2.33 6.49
CA ASP A 594 -30.52 -3.30 7.18
C ASP A 594 -31.02 -3.64 8.61
N GLY A 595 -32.15 -3.10 9.04
CA GLY A 595 -32.77 -3.46 10.33
C GLY A 595 -32.33 -2.63 11.53
N TRP A 596 -31.68 -1.48 11.34
CA TRP A 596 -31.38 -0.50 12.40
C TRP A 596 -32.63 0.36 12.72
N ILE A 597 -33.66 -0.29 13.21
CA ILE A 597 -35.02 0.29 13.35
C ILE A 597 -35.53 0.30 14.79
N TYR A 598 -34.72 -0.03 15.77
CA TYR A 598 -35.10 -0.12 17.16
C TYR A 598 -34.45 0.96 18.02
N ASP A 599 -35.02 1.18 19.21
CA ASP A 599 -34.41 1.92 20.31
C ASP A 599 -33.76 0.97 21.35
N ALA A 600 -33.24 1.54 22.44
CA ALA A 600 -32.60 0.76 23.53
C ALA A 600 -33.56 -0.19 24.27
N ASN A 601 -34.89 -0.03 24.09
CA ASN A 601 -35.92 -0.87 24.73
C ASN A 601 -36.46 -1.93 23.76
N GLY A 602 -35.93 -2.01 22.53
CA GLY A 602 -36.43 -2.89 21.48
C GLY A 602 -37.71 -2.42 20.83
N GLU A 603 -38.14 -1.16 21.11
CA GLU A 603 -39.29 -0.51 20.49
C GLU A 603 -38.89 0.16 19.17
N PRO A 604 -39.84 0.47 18.27
CA PRO A 604 -39.50 1.17 17.03
C PRO A 604 -38.75 2.49 17.27
N TYR A 605 -37.68 2.71 16.54
CA TYR A 605 -36.85 3.90 16.65
C TYR A 605 -37.62 5.18 16.37
N VAL A 606 -37.42 6.20 17.21
CA VAL A 606 -37.96 7.54 17.04
C VAL A 606 -36.87 8.59 17.01
N GLU A 607 -35.96 8.58 17.98
CA GLU A 607 -34.85 9.53 18.09
C GLU A 607 -33.69 8.97 18.94
N GLY A 608 -32.52 9.59 18.84
CA GLY A 608 -31.34 9.21 19.61
C GLY A 608 -30.49 8.17 18.89
N VAL A 609 -30.04 7.12 19.57
CA VAL A 609 -29.22 6.05 19.01
C VAL A 609 -30.13 4.99 18.40
N ARG A 610 -29.80 4.58 17.17
CA ARG A 610 -30.44 3.41 16.55
C ARG A 610 -29.87 2.10 17.10
N TYR A 611 -30.70 1.08 17.10
CA TYR A 611 -30.33 -0.29 17.49
C TYR A 611 -30.77 -1.26 16.40
N LYS A 612 -29.98 -2.33 16.27
CA LYS A 612 -30.30 -3.49 15.43
C LYS A 612 -30.48 -4.71 16.31
N LYS A 613 -31.55 -5.49 16.09
CA LYS A 613 -31.71 -6.79 16.71
C LYS A 613 -30.72 -7.77 16.11
N ILE A 614 -29.99 -8.48 16.96
CA ILE A 614 -28.97 -9.48 16.56
C ILE A 614 -29.32 -10.86 17.12
N PRO A 615 -28.89 -11.96 16.48
CA PRO A 615 -29.03 -13.31 17.00
C PRO A 615 -28.36 -13.49 18.36
N ALA A 616 -28.97 -14.31 19.23
CA ALA A 616 -28.49 -14.49 20.60
C ALA A 616 -27.11 -15.16 20.65
N GLU A 617 -26.78 -16.01 19.69
CA GLU A 617 -25.48 -16.69 19.58
C GLU A 617 -24.32 -15.72 19.38
N TYR A 618 -24.57 -14.58 18.74
CA TYR A 618 -23.56 -13.52 18.51
C TYR A 618 -23.46 -12.52 19.65
N ALA A 619 -24.31 -12.63 20.65
CA ALA A 619 -24.32 -11.78 21.85
C ALA A 619 -23.62 -12.44 23.06
N ASP A 620 -22.81 -13.47 22.84
CA ASP A 620 -22.07 -14.17 23.90
C ASP A 620 -21.12 -13.20 24.61
N GLU A 621 -21.12 -13.29 25.93
CA GLU A 621 -20.25 -12.48 26.78
C GLU A 621 -18.74 -12.71 26.52
N ASN A 622 -18.38 -13.80 25.92
CA ASN A 622 -16.99 -14.12 25.53
C ASN A 622 -16.66 -13.65 24.10
N ASP A 623 -17.65 -13.23 23.33
CA ASP A 623 -17.42 -12.73 21.98
C ASP A 623 -16.97 -11.27 22.02
N LYS A 624 -15.69 -11.05 21.72
CA LYS A 624 -15.09 -9.71 21.68
C LYS A 624 -15.69 -8.79 20.63
N THR A 625 -16.35 -9.34 19.61
CA THR A 625 -17.01 -8.59 18.54
C THR A 625 -18.08 -7.63 19.05
N TYR A 626 -18.69 -7.97 20.17
CA TYR A 626 -19.77 -7.18 20.78
C TYR A 626 -19.33 -6.41 22.02
N LYS A 627 -18.06 -6.36 22.34
CA LYS A 627 -17.56 -5.63 23.52
C LYS A 627 -17.43 -4.15 23.22
N SER A 628 -17.78 -3.33 24.22
CA SER A 628 -17.51 -1.89 24.19
C SER A 628 -16.03 -1.59 24.40
N ILE A 629 -15.68 -0.32 24.28
CA ILE A 629 -14.32 0.21 24.46
C ILE A 629 -13.72 -0.15 25.83
N ASP A 630 -14.51 -0.34 26.88
CA ASP A 630 -14.10 -0.71 28.23
C ASP A 630 -14.18 -2.23 28.48
N GLY A 631 -14.49 -3.02 27.45
CA GLY A 631 -14.62 -4.47 27.50
C GLY A 631 -15.98 -4.97 27.94
N ALA A 632 -16.95 -4.07 28.19
CA ALA A 632 -18.35 -4.46 28.43
C ALA A 632 -19.04 -4.82 27.10
N TYR A 633 -20.21 -5.44 27.18
CA TYR A 633 -21.00 -5.73 25.98
C TYR A 633 -21.57 -4.46 25.35
N VAL A 634 -21.49 -4.36 24.04
CA VAL A 634 -22.17 -3.30 23.29
C VAL A 634 -23.65 -3.59 23.06
N THR A 635 -24.12 -4.79 23.44
CA THR A 635 -25.50 -5.20 23.24
C THR A 635 -26.35 -4.95 24.48
N THR A 636 -27.61 -4.58 24.24
CA THR A 636 -28.64 -4.46 25.28
C THR A 636 -29.60 -5.63 25.18
N LYS A 637 -29.80 -6.36 26.29
CA LYS A 637 -30.77 -7.45 26.35
C LYS A 637 -32.13 -6.93 26.79
N VAL A 638 -33.15 -7.20 25.98
CA VAL A 638 -34.58 -6.89 26.29
C VAL A 638 -35.39 -8.16 26.13
N GLY A 639 -35.88 -8.69 27.25
CA GLY A 639 -36.48 -10.02 27.25
C GLY A 639 -35.48 -11.12 26.88
N ASP A 640 -35.79 -11.82 25.81
CA ASP A 640 -34.90 -12.89 25.27
C ASP A 640 -34.09 -12.38 24.05
N ASP A 641 -34.31 -11.13 23.62
CA ASP A 641 -33.70 -10.53 22.46
C ASP A 641 -32.48 -9.66 22.81
N TYR A 642 -31.54 -9.55 21.88
CA TYR A 642 -30.34 -8.73 21.99
C TYR A 642 -30.35 -7.64 20.92
N TYR A 643 -29.95 -6.42 21.31
CA TYR A 643 -29.92 -5.24 20.45
C TYR A 643 -28.54 -4.59 20.50
N MET A 644 -27.95 -4.39 19.33
CA MET A 644 -26.68 -3.70 19.17
C MET A 644 -26.92 -2.20 18.96
N PRO A 645 -26.31 -1.30 19.75
CA PRO A 645 -26.39 0.13 19.54
C PRO A 645 -25.52 0.57 18.34
N LEU A 646 -25.99 1.55 17.58
CA LEU A 646 -25.21 2.16 16.49
C LEU A 646 -24.24 3.21 17.06
N VAL A 647 -23.23 2.71 17.77
CA VAL A 647 -22.16 3.49 18.42
C VAL A 647 -20.83 3.01 17.92
N LEU A 648 -20.03 3.91 17.33
CA LEU A 648 -18.68 3.63 16.85
C LEU A 648 -17.65 4.34 17.72
N ASN A 649 -16.58 3.64 18.04
CA ASN A 649 -15.44 4.19 18.77
C ASN A 649 -14.36 4.56 17.76
N TRP A 650 -14.10 5.87 17.62
CA TRP A 650 -13.11 6.38 16.70
C TRP A 650 -11.83 6.80 17.43
N TYR A 651 -10.67 6.30 16.94
CA TYR A 651 -9.37 6.78 17.37
C TYR A 651 -8.86 7.84 16.40
N GLY A 652 -8.88 9.10 16.82
CA GLY A 652 -8.31 10.23 16.08
C GLY A 652 -6.91 10.57 16.58
N THR A 653 -6.09 11.19 15.74
CA THR A 653 -4.73 11.60 16.09
C THR A 653 -4.68 13.05 16.58
N THR A 654 -3.78 13.32 17.54
CA THR A 654 -3.51 14.67 18.06
C THR A 654 -2.71 15.50 17.05
N ASP A 655 -2.86 16.82 17.10
CA ASP A 655 -2.14 17.79 16.27
C ASP A 655 -2.21 17.45 14.76
N ASN A 656 -3.34 16.92 14.33
CA ASN A 656 -3.58 16.49 12.95
C ASN A 656 -4.80 17.21 12.37
N PRO A 657 -4.62 18.15 11.42
CA PRO A 657 -5.71 18.88 10.79
C PRO A 657 -6.77 17.97 10.14
N PHE A 658 -6.39 16.80 9.69
CA PHE A 658 -7.30 15.79 9.17
C PHE A 658 -8.26 15.30 10.26
N SER A 659 -7.74 14.92 11.43
CA SER A 659 -8.57 14.53 12.58
C SER A 659 -9.42 15.68 13.12
N ASP A 660 -8.89 16.90 13.12
CA ASP A 660 -9.61 18.08 13.58
C ASP A 660 -10.81 18.41 12.69
N LEU A 661 -10.66 18.28 11.38
CA LEU A 661 -11.76 18.48 10.44
C LEU A 661 -12.82 17.37 10.58
N LEU A 662 -12.43 16.13 10.81
CA LEU A 662 -13.34 15.02 11.07
C LEU A 662 -14.15 15.19 12.37
N VAL A 663 -13.65 15.91 13.37
CA VAL A 663 -14.46 16.22 14.56
C VAL A 663 -15.75 16.93 14.16
N THR A 664 -15.67 17.87 13.24
CA THR A 664 -16.85 18.65 12.80
C THR A 664 -17.82 17.82 11.97
N ASP A 665 -17.30 17.04 11.02
CA ASP A 665 -18.11 16.40 9.99
C ASP A 665 -18.52 14.97 10.36
N PHE A 666 -17.73 14.30 11.17
CA PHE A 666 -17.95 12.90 11.57
C PHE A 666 -18.43 12.79 13.02
N GLU A 667 -17.67 13.25 14.04
CA GLU A 667 -18.08 13.13 15.44
C GLU A 667 -19.31 14.00 15.75
N GLN A 668 -19.32 15.25 15.30
CA GLN A 668 -20.36 16.24 15.58
C GLN A 668 -21.26 16.49 14.36
N GLY A 669 -21.14 15.67 13.32
CA GLY A 669 -21.87 15.85 12.07
C GLY A 669 -23.38 15.82 12.25
N ALA A 670 -24.07 16.82 11.73
CA ALA A 670 -25.54 16.92 11.84
C ALA A 670 -26.24 15.74 11.15
N ASN A 671 -25.73 15.29 10.01
CA ASN A 671 -26.28 14.14 9.28
C ASN A 671 -26.03 12.82 10.04
N ILE A 672 -24.87 12.67 10.68
CA ILE A 672 -24.53 11.52 11.54
C ILE A 672 -25.55 11.43 12.69
N ALA A 673 -25.78 12.55 13.37
CA ALA A 673 -26.78 12.62 14.45
C ALA A 673 -28.20 12.37 13.94
N ALA A 674 -28.60 12.94 12.79
CA ALA A 674 -29.92 12.73 12.20
C ALA A 674 -30.16 11.27 11.79
N ALA A 675 -29.11 10.56 11.35
CA ALA A 675 -29.15 9.13 11.03
C ALA A 675 -29.19 8.22 12.27
N GLY A 676 -29.11 8.80 13.49
CA GLY A 676 -29.09 8.01 14.73
C GLY A 676 -27.80 7.28 15.00
N ILE A 677 -26.71 7.75 14.42
CA ILE A 677 -25.34 7.24 14.60
C ILE A 677 -24.65 8.06 15.70
N VAL A 678 -23.90 7.40 16.57
CA VAL A 678 -23.09 8.06 17.59
C VAL A 678 -21.64 7.69 17.41
N ILE A 679 -20.78 8.69 17.33
CA ILE A 679 -19.32 8.53 17.25
C ILE A 679 -18.71 8.95 18.58
N GLN A 680 -17.95 8.07 19.19
CA GLN A 680 -17.19 8.31 20.44
C GLN A 680 -15.72 8.45 20.09
N LYS A 681 -15.17 9.65 20.23
CA LYS A 681 -13.78 9.94 19.90
C LYS A 681 -12.84 9.63 21.06
N THR A 682 -11.77 8.93 20.79
CA THR A 682 -10.54 8.88 21.59
C THR A 682 -9.43 9.57 20.79
N THR A 683 -8.52 10.26 21.49
CA THR A 683 -7.44 10.99 20.84
C THR A 683 -6.08 10.56 21.42
N GLY A 684 -5.11 10.34 20.56
CA GLY A 684 -3.74 10.00 20.92
C GLY A 684 -2.77 10.26 19.79
N ASP A 685 -1.50 9.93 20.01
CA ASP A 685 -0.46 10.09 18.99
C ASP A 685 -0.59 9.04 17.89
N PHE A 686 -0.01 9.33 16.71
CA PHE A 686 -0.14 8.50 15.52
C PHE A 686 0.41 7.07 15.70
N ASN A 687 1.62 6.91 16.25
CA ASN A 687 2.20 5.58 16.42
C ASN A 687 1.40 4.71 17.41
N PRO A 688 0.99 5.20 18.60
CA PRO A 688 0.05 4.47 19.45
C PRO A 688 -1.28 4.11 18.76
N MET A 689 -1.79 4.97 17.89
CA MET A 689 -3.00 4.67 17.11
C MET A 689 -2.76 3.51 16.14
N LEU A 690 -1.65 3.50 15.43
CA LEU A 690 -1.28 2.38 14.55
C LEU A 690 -1.05 1.09 15.34
N ASP A 691 -0.39 1.16 16.49
CA ASP A 691 -0.18 -0.01 17.35
C ASP A 691 -1.51 -0.62 17.80
N GLU A 692 -2.48 0.21 18.21
CA GLU A 692 -3.83 -0.25 18.57
C GLU A 692 -4.56 -0.84 17.36
N PHE A 693 -4.47 -0.20 16.21
CA PHE A 693 -5.05 -0.71 14.97
C PHE A 693 -4.48 -2.09 14.65
N TYR A 694 -3.17 -2.24 14.60
CA TYR A 694 -2.54 -3.53 14.29
C TYR A 694 -2.85 -4.60 15.34
N GLN A 695 -2.75 -4.28 16.62
CA GLN A 695 -3.02 -5.24 17.67
C GLN A 695 -4.47 -5.74 17.67
N GLN A 696 -5.43 -4.84 17.56
CA GLN A 696 -6.84 -5.18 17.62
C GLN A 696 -7.34 -5.77 16.31
N ALA A 697 -6.95 -5.16 15.22
CA ALA A 697 -7.48 -5.47 13.91
C ALA A 697 -6.72 -6.64 13.26
N VAL A 698 -5.42 -6.62 13.27
CA VAL A 698 -4.60 -7.58 12.54
C VAL A 698 -4.27 -8.81 13.38
N TYR A 699 -3.84 -8.62 14.61
CA TYR A 699 -3.44 -9.75 15.46
C TYR A 699 -4.58 -10.36 16.27
N GLY A 700 -5.75 -9.71 16.29
CA GLY A 700 -6.87 -10.15 17.08
C GLY A 700 -6.56 -10.20 18.59
N PHE A 701 -5.54 -9.49 19.05
CA PHE A 701 -5.21 -9.40 20.45
C PHE A 701 -6.13 -8.42 21.16
N TYR A 702 -6.95 -8.96 22.05
CA TYR A 702 -7.71 -8.19 23.00
C TYR A 702 -7.06 -8.29 24.37
N SER A 703 -6.30 -7.29 24.76
CA SER A 703 -5.58 -7.25 26.05
C SER A 703 -6.33 -6.49 27.15
N GLY A 704 -7.61 -6.18 26.92
CA GLY A 704 -8.41 -5.35 27.84
C GLY A 704 -8.27 -3.84 27.58
N THR A 705 -7.58 -3.44 26.53
CA THR A 705 -7.58 -2.07 26.01
C THR A 705 -8.92 -1.73 25.37
N PRO A 706 -9.25 -0.43 25.23
CA PRO A 706 -10.44 -0.04 24.48
C PRO A 706 -10.48 -0.65 23.07
N MET A 707 -11.66 -1.08 22.63
CA MET A 707 -11.87 -1.57 21.28
C MET A 707 -12.34 -0.43 20.38
N TYR A 708 -11.66 -0.23 19.26
CA TYR A 708 -11.98 0.83 18.31
C TYR A 708 -12.68 0.27 17.08
N SER A 709 -13.66 1.02 16.58
CA SER A 709 -14.39 0.67 15.35
C SER A 709 -13.76 1.27 14.11
N CYS A 710 -13.09 2.41 14.24
CA CYS A 710 -12.47 3.09 13.12
C CYS A 710 -11.29 3.98 13.55
N PHE A 711 -10.45 4.24 12.54
CA PHE A 711 -9.23 5.04 12.63
C PHE A 711 -9.17 5.97 11.42
N ASN A 712 -8.40 7.06 11.49
CA ASN A 712 -8.15 7.89 10.32
C ASN A 712 -6.68 8.04 10.04
N TYR A 713 -6.28 7.76 8.81
CA TYR A 713 -4.93 7.99 8.32
C TYR A 713 -4.91 8.06 6.79
N ALA A 714 -3.76 8.37 6.23
CA ALA A 714 -3.56 8.40 4.79
C ALA A 714 -2.72 7.20 4.35
N THR A 715 -3.09 6.61 3.25
CA THR A 715 -2.32 5.54 2.59
C THR A 715 -1.64 6.08 1.34
N GLY A 716 -0.66 5.34 0.83
CA GLY A 716 0.01 5.64 -0.42
C GLY A 716 0.33 4.36 -1.17
N PHE A 717 0.33 4.43 -2.50
CA PHE A 717 0.73 3.36 -3.39
C PHE A 717 2.05 3.74 -4.06
N THR A 718 3.01 2.85 -4.12
CA THR A 718 4.34 3.13 -4.69
C THR A 718 4.54 2.51 -6.06
N SER A 719 3.64 1.64 -6.50
CA SER A 719 3.67 1.08 -7.84
C SER A 719 2.27 0.70 -8.32
N ALA A 720 2.11 0.49 -9.62
CA ALA A 720 0.86 -0.01 -10.20
C ALA A 720 0.51 -1.43 -9.71
N ALA A 721 1.51 -2.19 -9.23
CA ALA A 721 1.30 -3.49 -8.61
C ALA A 721 0.63 -3.40 -7.24
N TYR A 722 0.61 -2.24 -6.61
CA TYR A 722 -0.15 -1.97 -5.40
C TYR A 722 -1.58 -1.57 -5.74
N ASP A 723 -2.26 -2.44 -6.43
CA ASP A 723 -3.70 -2.51 -6.33
C ASP A 723 -4.05 -3.48 -5.20
N TYR A 724 -5.23 -3.40 -4.69
CA TYR A 724 -5.68 -4.26 -3.60
C TYR A 724 -5.71 -5.74 -4.00
N SER A 725 -5.75 -6.03 -5.28
CA SER A 725 -5.70 -7.40 -5.80
C SER A 725 -4.39 -8.11 -5.47
N TYR A 726 -3.28 -7.36 -5.41
CA TYR A 726 -2.00 -7.92 -5.04
C TYR A 726 -2.04 -8.55 -3.65
N ASN A 727 -2.56 -7.84 -2.66
CA ASN A 727 -2.63 -8.34 -1.29
C ASN A 727 -3.56 -9.56 -1.16
N TRP A 728 -4.60 -9.61 -1.96
CA TRP A 728 -5.57 -10.71 -1.98
C TRP A 728 -5.02 -11.96 -2.64
N SER A 729 -4.21 -11.78 -3.67
CA SER A 729 -3.60 -12.89 -4.41
C SER A 729 -2.47 -13.58 -3.66
N ILE A 730 -1.97 -12.98 -2.58
CA ILE A 730 -0.74 -13.42 -1.92
C ILE A 730 -0.99 -14.25 -0.67
N ASP A 731 -2.17 -14.25 -0.05
CA ASP A 731 -2.41 -15.04 1.13
C ASP A 731 -2.73 -16.51 0.80
N PRO A 732 -1.76 -17.44 0.98
CA PRO A 732 -2.00 -18.86 0.67
C PRO A 732 -3.08 -19.48 1.54
N SER A 733 -3.30 -18.97 2.76
CA SER A 733 -4.35 -19.49 3.64
C SER A 733 -5.75 -19.21 3.11
N PHE A 734 -5.86 -18.19 2.31
CA PHE A 734 -7.07 -17.90 1.57
C PHE A 734 -7.38 -19.02 0.58
N TYR A 735 -6.36 -19.53 -0.11
CA TYR A 735 -6.52 -20.59 -1.10
C TYR A 735 -6.67 -22.00 -0.50
N GLU A 736 -5.98 -22.29 0.60
CA GLU A 736 -6.08 -23.59 1.28
C GLU A 736 -7.48 -23.88 1.83
N ASN A 737 -8.24 -22.85 2.16
CA ASN A 737 -9.57 -22.96 2.74
C ASN A 737 -10.68 -22.63 1.74
N ASN A 738 -10.34 -22.20 0.53
CA ASN A 738 -11.29 -21.68 -0.44
C ASN A 738 -11.45 -22.63 -1.59
N SER A 739 -12.49 -23.32 -1.56
CA SER A 739 -13.15 -23.83 -2.73
C SER A 739 -14.08 -22.74 -3.28
N ILE A 740 -14.64 -22.98 -4.44
CA ILE A 740 -15.44 -22.03 -5.22
C ILE A 740 -16.48 -21.26 -4.40
N ALA A 741 -16.89 -21.77 -3.27
CA ALA A 741 -17.91 -21.17 -2.44
C ALA A 741 -17.42 -20.73 -1.07
N TYR A 742 -16.13 -20.56 -0.90
CA TYR A 742 -15.64 -19.95 0.32
C TYR A 742 -15.90 -18.44 0.28
N LEU A 743 -17.12 -18.10 0.43
CA LEU A 743 -17.56 -16.73 0.62
C LEU A 743 -17.48 -16.47 2.11
N LYS A 744 -16.30 -16.08 2.58
CA LYS A 744 -16.18 -15.55 3.92
C LYS A 744 -17.03 -14.32 4.09
N ASP A 745 -17.26 -13.99 5.32
CA ASP A 745 -17.77 -12.71 5.71
C ASP A 745 -17.00 -11.60 4.99
N GLU A 746 -17.68 -10.56 4.53
CA GLU A 746 -17.09 -9.40 3.88
C GLU A 746 -15.97 -8.77 4.72
N ALA A 747 -16.04 -8.92 6.05
CA ALA A 747 -14.97 -8.56 6.95
C ALA A 747 -13.67 -9.33 6.70
N ASP A 748 -13.73 -10.60 6.30
CA ASP A 748 -12.54 -11.40 5.99
C ASP A 748 -11.85 -10.93 4.72
N ILE A 749 -12.60 -10.41 3.75
CA ILE A 749 -12.06 -9.81 2.53
C ILE A 749 -11.14 -8.66 2.86
N TYR A 750 -11.57 -7.81 3.77
CA TYR A 750 -10.80 -6.65 4.19
C TYR A 750 -9.43 -7.02 4.80
N TRP A 751 -9.35 -8.15 5.51
CA TRP A 751 -8.10 -8.58 6.14
C TRP A 751 -7.03 -9.04 5.18
N LEU A 752 -7.39 -9.35 3.97
CA LEU A 752 -6.48 -9.75 2.91
C LEU A 752 -5.98 -8.54 2.09
N SER A 753 -6.66 -7.42 2.20
CA SER A 753 -6.29 -6.16 1.56
C SER A 753 -5.56 -5.22 2.52
#